data_f76d6c1b75522aa1f150f40559bf0ec7
#
_entry.id   f76d6c1b75522aa1f150f40559bf0ec7
#
_cell.length_a   1.000
_cell.length_b   1.000
_cell.length_c   1.000
_cell.angle_alpha   90.00
_cell.angle_beta   90.00
_cell.angle_gamma   90.00
#
_symmetry.space_group_name_H-M   'P 1'
#
loop_
_entity.id
_entity.type
_entity.pdbx_description
1 polymer ?
#
loop_
_entity_poly.entity_id
_entity_poly.type
_entity_poly.pdbx_seq_one_letter_code
_entity_poly.pdbx_strand_id
1 'polypeptide(L)'
;MNFRREIGVEENKLWSGLEESEDEEERREMKGFELKMIDIVVSMAALAAVLLFVHTNPHPERICWEGSSNAVLSGKIETALKDHQLDEAWDSFNDFKRLYGFPKDTLLGKLITELSYSSDPHWLQKACDLVLLVLKEKSVVLHSDFLTKLSLSLARSQMPIPASTILRVMLEKESLPPMNVLWLVVLHMVKTEIGTYIASNFLVQICDCFQHSSVNQNEQAKLIKPDSMIFNLVLDACVRFKLSFKGHQIIELMPRIGVVADAHSITIIAQIHEMNGQRDELKKFKDHIDRVSAPFVFHYRQFYDSLLSLHFKFNDIDSAASLVLDMYRDWESNLRKELQKPRLVPMGSDNLKSGLKIQIVPEMLQKDSILKVEGKQELITFRNGKLTLSNKALAKLIKGYKRIGKISDLSKLLLSIQKKSHTLGGSSLPSDVIDACIKLRWLETAHDILDDMEAAGAPMGSTTYFSLFAAYYKEKMFRESKALLKQMKKAGLVLNLSDEMVVSICLSEAVDKNAMHAKKSDLAEFLVREMSEENAVPPMVYEFNSSIYFFCKAKMVEDALKTYRRMPEMKIQPTVQTFCNLVYGYSSLEMYRDITIIWGDMKRNMESGNLVVSRDLSEFLLLNFLRGGYFERVMEVIGYMKEHSMYTDKWMYKSEFLKLHKNLYRTLKASKAKTDAQSKRLEYVKAFRKWVGID
;
A
#
# COMPACT_ATOMS: atom_id res chain seq x y z
N MET A 1 6.26 -37.78 26.79
CA MET A 1 5.09 -38.57 26.34
C MET A 1 3.75 -38.04 26.88
N ASN A 2 3.71 -37.33 28.00
CA ASN A 2 2.45 -36.77 28.56
C ASN A 2 1.96 -35.49 27.83
N PHE A 3 2.84 -34.72 27.24
CA PHE A 3 2.48 -33.48 26.53
C PHE A 3 1.69 -33.71 25.24
N ARG A 4 1.83 -34.86 24.58
CA ARG A 4 1.05 -35.26 23.41
C ARG A 4 -0.38 -35.71 23.69
N ARG A 5 -0.68 -36.12 24.96
CA ARG A 5 -2.03 -36.54 25.36
C ARG A 5 -2.93 -35.38 25.75
N GLU A 6 -2.39 -34.29 26.29
CA GLU A 6 -3.18 -33.11 26.66
C GLU A 6 -3.59 -32.28 25.42
N ILE A 7 -2.72 -32.18 24.40
CA ILE A 7 -3.07 -31.49 23.13
C ILE A 7 -4.16 -32.28 22.36
N GLY A 8 -4.14 -33.62 22.36
CA GLY A 8 -5.13 -34.44 21.68
C GLY A 8 -6.53 -34.45 22.33
N VAL A 9 -6.66 -34.03 23.58
CA VAL A 9 -7.95 -33.94 24.30
C VAL A 9 -8.62 -32.57 24.08
N GLU A 10 -7.84 -31.51 23.85
CA GLU A 10 -8.38 -30.21 23.48
C GLU A 10 -8.74 -30.11 21.99
N GLU A 11 -8.00 -30.79 21.09
CA GLU A 11 -8.38 -30.91 19.68
C GLU A 11 -9.76 -31.55 19.52
N ASN A 12 -10.06 -32.62 20.24
CA ASN A 12 -11.37 -33.27 20.12
C ASN A 12 -12.55 -32.45 20.68
N LYS A 13 -12.32 -31.45 21.53
CA LYS A 13 -13.37 -30.51 21.98
C LYS A 13 -13.61 -29.36 20.98
N LEU A 14 -12.62 -28.97 20.21
CA LEU A 14 -12.75 -27.95 19.15
C LEU A 14 -13.49 -28.50 17.91
N TRP A 15 -13.33 -29.81 17.60
CA TRP A 15 -13.97 -30.41 16.41
C TRP A 15 -15.46 -30.73 16.59
N SER A 16 -15.94 -30.91 17.82
CA SER A 16 -17.38 -31.22 18.06
C SER A 16 -18.30 -29.98 17.93
N GLY A 17 -17.77 -28.77 17.78
CA GLY A 17 -18.54 -27.55 17.57
C GLY A 17 -18.59 -27.05 16.12
N LEU A 18 -17.94 -27.77 15.18
CA LEU A 18 -17.73 -27.32 13.80
C LEU A 18 -18.64 -28.02 12.77
N GLU A 19 -19.50 -28.95 13.19
CA GLU A 19 -20.37 -29.68 12.26
C GLU A 19 -21.66 -28.94 11.84
N GLU A 20 -21.93 -27.72 12.35
CA GLU A 20 -23.20 -27.02 12.11
C GLU A 20 -23.10 -25.70 11.33
N SER A 21 -21.95 -25.29 10.77
CA SER A 21 -21.90 -24.09 9.92
C SER A 21 -21.87 -24.45 8.44
N GLU A 22 -22.95 -24.16 7.72
CA GLU A 22 -23.13 -24.41 6.29
C GLU A 22 -22.42 -23.39 5.37
N ASP A 23 -21.60 -22.47 5.88
CA ASP A 23 -21.01 -21.39 5.07
C ASP A 23 -19.55 -21.70 4.70
N GLU A 24 -19.32 -21.92 3.38
CA GLU A 24 -18.01 -22.28 2.82
C GLU A 24 -16.97 -21.13 2.95
N GLU A 25 -17.44 -19.91 3.08
CA GLU A 25 -16.60 -18.72 3.19
C GLU A 25 -16.05 -18.58 4.62
N GLU A 26 -16.87 -18.86 5.60
CA GLU A 26 -16.47 -18.94 7.02
C GLU A 26 -15.46 -20.06 7.28
N ARG A 27 -15.60 -21.20 6.59
CA ARG A 27 -14.61 -22.30 6.61
C ARG A 27 -13.28 -21.94 5.97
N ARG A 28 -13.28 -21.07 4.95
CA ARG A 28 -12.03 -20.58 4.31
C ARG A 28 -11.32 -19.57 5.19
N GLU A 29 -12.06 -18.68 5.84
CA GLU A 29 -11.49 -17.73 6.81
C GLU A 29 -10.96 -18.42 8.05
N MET A 30 -11.68 -19.42 8.57
CA MET A 30 -11.23 -20.22 9.71
C MET A 30 -9.99 -21.07 9.39
N LYS A 31 -9.92 -21.70 8.19
CA LYS A 31 -8.69 -22.38 7.76
C LYS A 31 -7.51 -21.42 7.55
N GLY A 32 -7.77 -20.20 7.08
CA GLY A 32 -6.76 -19.15 6.99
C GLY A 32 -6.28 -18.66 8.36
N PHE A 33 -7.16 -18.67 9.36
CA PHE A 33 -6.83 -18.31 10.74
C PHE A 33 -6.05 -19.46 11.43
N GLU A 34 -6.44 -20.74 11.21
CA GLU A 34 -5.71 -21.90 11.71
C GLU A 34 -4.30 -22.01 11.13
N LEU A 35 -4.11 -21.79 9.83
CA LEU A 35 -2.78 -21.76 9.21
C LEU A 35 -1.91 -20.65 9.80
N LYS A 36 -2.47 -19.46 10.06
CA LYS A 36 -1.75 -18.38 10.73
C LYS A 36 -1.43 -18.70 12.20
N MET A 37 -2.34 -19.37 12.92
CA MET A 37 -2.11 -19.81 14.30
C MET A 37 -1.07 -20.93 14.38
N ILE A 38 -1.07 -21.85 13.42
CA ILE A 38 -0.04 -22.91 13.33
C ILE A 38 1.33 -22.30 13.06
N ASP A 39 1.44 -21.32 12.14
CA ASP A 39 2.70 -20.61 11.88
C ASP A 39 3.20 -19.82 13.10
N ILE A 40 2.29 -19.20 13.86
CA ILE A 40 2.65 -18.51 15.10
C ILE A 40 3.10 -19.50 16.18
N VAL A 41 2.40 -20.61 16.34
CA VAL A 41 2.75 -21.65 17.33
C VAL A 41 4.05 -22.35 16.95
N VAL A 42 4.27 -22.64 15.67
CA VAL A 42 5.54 -23.20 15.17
C VAL A 42 6.68 -22.19 15.33
N SER A 43 6.44 -20.91 15.07
CA SER A 43 7.43 -19.85 15.29
C SER A 43 7.74 -19.63 16.77
N MET A 44 6.74 -19.69 17.65
CA MET A 44 6.95 -19.60 19.10
C MET A 44 7.59 -20.85 19.67
N ALA A 45 7.26 -22.04 19.17
CA ALA A 45 7.91 -23.29 19.54
C ALA A 45 9.36 -23.34 19.07
N ALA A 46 9.66 -22.82 17.88
CA ALA A 46 11.02 -22.66 17.39
C ALA A 46 11.81 -21.66 18.24
N LEU A 47 11.20 -20.53 18.64
CA LEU A 47 11.83 -19.56 19.55
C LEU A 47 12.05 -20.12 20.94
N ALA A 48 11.10 -20.88 21.48
CA ALA A 48 11.23 -21.57 22.76
C ALA A 48 12.26 -22.70 22.70
N ALA A 49 12.34 -23.45 21.61
CA ALA A 49 13.36 -24.46 21.37
C ALA A 49 14.78 -23.84 21.27
N VAL A 50 14.91 -22.68 20.59
CA VAL A 50 16.17 -21.93 20.54
C VAL A 50 16.55 -21.39 21.91
N LEU A 51 15.60 -20.86 22.69
CA LEU A 51 15.86 -20.40 24.06
C LEU A 51 16.19 -21.54 25.03
N LEU A 52 15.54 -22.70 24.89
CA LEU A 52 15.87 -23.90 25.67
C LEU A 52 17.20 -24.52 25.23
N PHE A 53 17.52 -24.52 23.94
CA PHE A 53 18.79 -25.02 23.42
C PHE A 53 19.98 -24.16 23.87
N VAL A 54 19.78 -22.87 24.06
CA VAL A 54 20.81 -21.94 24.58
C VAL A 54 21.00 -22.15 26.11
N HIS A 55 20.00 -22.69 26.84
CA HIS A 55 20.06 -22.84 28.32
C HIS A 55 20.36 -24.25 28.78
N THR A 56 20.24 -25.29 27.92
CA THR A 56 20.32 -26.69 28.39
C THR A 56 21.45 -27.55 27.85
N ASN A 57 22.32 -26.99 26.98
CA ASN A 57 23.56 -27.65 26.63
C ASN A 57 24.76 -26.86 27.18
N PRO A 58 25.26 -27.18 28.36
CA PRO A 58 26.67 -27.05 28.57
C PRO A 58 27.30 -28.07 27.61
N HIS A 59 27.80 -27.61 26.47
CA HIS A 59 28.73 -28.42 25.67
C HIS A 59 29.74 -28.97 26.65
N PRO A 60 30.01 -30.32 26.67
CA PRO A 60 31.12 -30.82 27.44
C PRO A 60 32.33 -30.02 27.01
N GLU A 61 32.97 -29.35 27.94
CA GLU A 61 34.22 -28.63 27.68
C GLU A 61 35.14 -29.64 26.98
N ARG A 62 35.22 -29.54 25.63
CA ARG A 62 36.26 -30.20 24.87
C ARG A 62 37.55 -29.54 25.33
N ILE A 63 38.28 -30.24 26.18
CA ILE A 63 39.61 -29.86 26.61
C ILE A 63 40.44 -29.80 25.32
N CYS A 64 40.63 -28.60 24.81
CA CYS A 64 41.50 -28.34 23.65
C CYS A 64 42.94 -28.70 24.13
N TRP A 65 43.49 -29.74 23.58
CA TRP A 65 44.90 -30.11 23.81
C TRP A 65 45.78 -28.95 23.42
N GLU A 66 46.77 -28.60 24.23
CA GLU A 66 47.74 -27.52 24.01
C GLU A 66 48.56 -27.65 22.74
N GLY A 67 48.33 -28.65 21.90
CA GLY A 67 49.01 -28.91 20.63
C GLY A 67 48.35 -28.45 19.35
N SER A 68 47.21 -27.78 19.36
CA SER A 68 46.59 -27.27 18.14
C SER A 68 47.22 -25.93 17.74
N SER A 69 48.23 -25.93 16.90
CA SER A 69 48.84 -24.70 16.41
C SER A 69 47.84 -23.89 15.59
N ASN A 70 47.99 -22.57 15.59
CA ASN A 70 47.19 -21.64 14.77
C ASN A 70 47.14 -22.10 13.31
N ALA A 71 48.25 -22.62 12.77
CA ALA A 71 48.35 -23.12 11.42
C ALA A 71 47.49 -24.38 11.16
N VAL A 72 47.40 -25.27 12.13
CA VAL A 72 46.58 -26.49 12.03
C VAL A 72 45.10 -26.17 12.05
N LEU A 73 44.64 -25.30 12.95
CA LEU A 73 43.23 -24.88 13.00
C LEU A 73 42.84 -24.06 11.77
N SER A 74 43.69 -23.15 11.32
CA SER A 74 43.50 -22.43 10.05
C SER A 74 43.36 -23.39 8.86
N GLY A 75 44.25 -24.39 8.79
CA GLY A 75 44.19 -25.44 7.76
C GLY A 75 42.93 -26.28 7.81
N LYS A 76 42.44 -26.65 9.02
CA LYS A 76 41.18 -27.36 9.19
C LYS A 76 39.99 -26.55 8.71
N ILE A 77 39.93 -25.26 9.04
CA ILE A 77 38.86 -24.35 8.54
C ILE A 77 38.92 -24.28 7.02
N GLU A 78 40.14 -24.09 6.41
CA GLU A 78 40.27 -24.01 4.96
C GLU A 78 39.89 -25.31 4.23
N THR A 79 40.22 -26.46 4.80
CA THR A 79 39.84 -27.77 4.25
C THR A 79 38.33 -27.96 4.33
N ALA A 80 37.73 -27.77 5.51
CA ALA A 80 36.28 -27.87 5.70
C ALA A 80 35.48 -26.93 4.79
N LEU A 81 35.97 -25.70 4.54
CA LEU A 81 35.36 -24.77 3.60
C LEU A 81 35.46 -25.23 2.15
N LYS A 82 36.60 -25.88 1.74
CA LYS A 82 36.75 -26.46 0.39
C LYS A 82 35.81 -27.64 0.17
N ASP A 83 35.60 -28.42 1.21
CA ASP A 83 34.74 -29.62 1.17
C ASP A 83 33.27 -29.27 1.46
N HIS A 84 32.93 -27.96 1.56
CA HIS A 84 31.58 -27.44 1.86
C HIS A 84 30.95 -27.98 3.17
N GLN A 85 31.78 -28.40 4.13
CA GLN A 85 31.38 -28.90 5.44
C GLN A 85 31.23 -27.74 6.43
N LEU A 86 30.08 -27.07 6.41
CA LEU A 86 29.84 -25.83 7.18
C LEU A 86 29.87 -26.08 8.70
N ASP A 87 29.38 -27.22 9.17
CA ASP A 87 29.37 -27.58 10.59
C ASP A 87 30.84 -27.71 11.12
N GLU A 88 31.71 -28.44 10.41
CA GLU A 88 33.10 -28.62 10.80
C GLU A 88 33.89 -27.31 10.70
N ALA A 89 33.59 -26.50 9.66
CA ALA A 89 34.22 -25.19 9.49
C ALA A 89 33.87 -24.26 10.64
N TRP A 90 32.58 -24.28 11.08
CA TRP A 90 32.09 -23.44 12.16
C TRP A 90 32.64 -23.87 13.52
N ASP A 91 32.69 -25.18 13.81
CA ASP A 91 33.24 -25.70 15.05
C ASP A 91 34.75 -25.39 15.15
N SER A 92 35.50 -25.63 14.06
CA SER A 92 36.92 -25.27 13.98
C SER A 92 37.17 -23.76 14.14
N PHE A 93 36.27 -22.92 13.59
CA PHE A 93 36.28 -21.47 13.79
C PHE A 93 36.04 -21.08 15.26
N ASN A 94 35.10 -21.71 15.93
CA ASN A 94 34.82 -21.44 17.36
C ASN A 94 35.99 -21.81 18.25
N ASP A 95 36.64 -22.96 17.97
CA ASP A 95 37.86 -23.39 18.67
C ASP A 95 39.02 -22.42 18.41
N PHE A 96 39.19 -21.99 17.16
CA PHE A 96 40.18 -20.99 16.79
C PHE A 96 39.94 -19.67 17.54
N LYS A 97 38.69 -19.19 17.51
CA LYS A 97 38.28 -17.92 18.16
C LYS A 97 38.56 -17.97 19.68
N ARG A 98 38.26 -19.10 20.32
CA ARG A 98 38.49 -19.29 21.77
C ARG A 98 39.97 -19.22 22.14
N LEU A 99 40.85 -19.78 21.31
CA LEU A 99 42.28 -19.90 21.61
C LEU A 99 43.10 -18.70 21.15
N TYR A 100 42.79 -18.18 19.97
CA TYR A 100 43.65 -17.19 19.26
C TYR A 100 42.92 -15.90 18.90
N GLY A 101 41.62 -15.77 19.20
CA GLY A 101 40.80 -14.68 18.73
C GLY A 101 40.38 -14.87 17.25
N PHE A 102 40.19 -13.79 16.50
CA PHE A 102 39.79 -13.90 15.10
C PHE A 102 40.92 -14.36 14.18
N PRO A 103 40.60 -15.22 13.21
CA PRO A 103 41.55 -15.59 12.17
C PRO A 103 41.89 -14.41 11.24
N LYS A 104 42.80 -14.64 10.27
CA LYS A 104 43.13 -13.65 9.26
C LYS A 104 41.91 -13.23 8.46
N ASP A 105 41.85 -11.98 8.02
CA ASP A 105 40.71 -11.39 7.33
C ASP A 105 40.32 -12.15 6.05
N THR A 106 41.31 -12.71 5.35
CA THR A 106 41.09 -13.55 4.16
C THR A 106 40.34 -14.85 4.48
N LEU A 107 40.69 -15.53 5.58
CA LEU A 107 40.02 -16.76 6.01
C LEU A 107 38.64 -16.46 6.57
N LEU A 108 38.50 -15.37 7.32
CA LEU A 108 37.23 -14.87 7.82
C LEU A 108 36.28 -14.52 6.67
N GLY A 109 36.78 -13.83 5.65
CA GLY A 109 36.00 -13.51 4.44
C GLY A 109 35.56 -14.76 3.66
N LYS A 110 36.41 -15.79 3.54
CA LYS A 110 36.01 -17.08 2.95
C LYS A 110 34.90 -17.74 3.76
N LEU A 111 35.02 -17.80 5.08
CA LEU A 111 33.98 -18.37 5.95
C LEU A 111 32.64 -17.63 5.80
N ILE A 112 32.63 -16.30 5.86
CA ILE A 112 31.42 -15.49 5.67
C ILE A 112 30.82 -15.75 4.28
N THR A 113 31.66 -15.89 3.25
CA THR A 113 31.21 -16.14 1.87
C THR A 113 30.54 -17.51 1.76
N GLU A 114 31.14 -18.56 2.27
CA GLU A 114 30.57 -19.92 2.22
C GLU A 114 29.28 -20.02 3.01
N LEU A 115 29.23 -19.44 4.21
CA LEU A 115 28.00 -19.35 5.00
C LEU A 115 26.91 -18.56 4.23
N SER A 116 27.28 -17.56 3.44
CA SER A 116 26.35 -16.74 2.64
C SER A 116 25.77 -17.49 1.44
N TYR A 117 26.42 -18.55 0.95
CA TYR A 117 25.89 -19.40 -0.12
C TYR A 117 24.95 -20.48 0.37
N SER A 118 24.87 -20.71 1.68
CA SER A 118 23.91 -21.66 2.24
C SER A 118 22.48 -21.24 1.97
N SER A 119 21.63 -22.20 1.63
CA SER A 119 20.16 -22.00 1.55
C SER A 119 19.49 -22.03 2.91
N ASP A 120 20.20 -22.51 3.95
CA ASP A 120 19.66 -22.64 5.30
C ASP A 120 19.70 -21.30 6.05
N PRO A 121 18.54 -20.79 6.51
CA PRO A 121 18.45 -19.56 7.29
C PRO A 121 19.33 -19.55 8.54
N HIS A 122 19.60 -20.71 9.13
CA HIS A 122 20.46 -20.85 10.29
C HIS A 122 21.91 -20.41 10.02
N TRP A 123 22.50 -20.87 8.90
CA TRP A 123 23.84 -20.48 8.51
C TRP A 123 23.94 -19.02 8.09
N LEU A 124 22.90 -18.54 7.41
CA LEU A 124 22.81 -17.13 7.05
C LEU A 124 22.73 -16.21 8.28
N GLN A 125 21.97 -16.63 9.33
CA GLN A 125 21.93 -15.88 10.58
C GLN A 125 23.29 -15.90 11.28
N LYS A 126 23.97 -17.05 11.34
CA LYS A 126 25.34 -17.16 11.88
C LYS A 126 26.31 -16.26 11.14
N ALA A 127 26.22 -16.17 9.81
CA ALA A 127 27.05 -15.26 9.00
C ALA A 127 26.81 -13.79 9.39
N CYS A 128 25.55 -13.40 9.56
CA CYS A 128 25.18 -12.06 9.98
C CYS A 128 25.73 -11.75 11.39
N ASP A 129 25.53 -12.66 12.34
CA ASP A 129 26.00 -12.50 13.73
C ASP A 129 27.51 -12.42 13.79
N LEU A 130 28.22 -13.22 12.98
CA LEU A 130 29.67 -13.18 12.85
C LEU A 130 30.16 -11.83 12.33
N VAL A 131 29.52 -11.27 11.30
CA VAL A 131 29.85 -9.94 10.77
C VAL A 131 29.69 -8.87 11.87
N LEU A 132 28.57 -8.89 12.58
CA LEU A 132 28.28 -7.92 13.66
C LEU A 132 29.29 -8.05 14.82
N LEU A 133 29.67 -9.28 15.16
CA LEU A 133 30.65 -9.56 16.18
C LEU A 133 32.05 -9.04 15.81
N VAL A 134 32.48 -9.32 14.58
CA VAL A 134 33.76 -8.83 14.04
C VAL A 134 33.82 -7.31 14.06
N LEU A 135 32.74 -6.66 13.65
CA LEU A 135 32.66 -5.20 13.64
C LEU A 135 32.67 -4.57 15.04
N LYS A 136 32.19 -5.31 16.05
CA LYS A 136 32.18 -4.86 17.43
C LYS A 136 33.54 -5.05 18.13
N GLU A 137 34.19 -6.18 17.91
CA GLU A 137 35.41 -6.57 18.64
C GLU A 137 36.70 -6.16 17.89
N LYS A 138 36.65 -6.15 16.59
CA LYS A 138 37.79 -5.87 15.73
C LYS A 138 37.48 -4.65 14.86
N SER A 139 38.23 -3.58 14.98
CA SER A 139 38.07 -2.39 14.12
C SER A 139 38.48 -2.62 12.66
N VAL A 140 38.18 -3.83 12.13
CA VAL A 140 38.62 -4.28 10.80
C VAL A 140 37.61 -3.88 9.74
N VAL A 141 38.13 -3.42 8.60
CA VAL A 141 37.34 -3.15 7.40
C VAL A 141 37.12 -4.47 6.68
N LEU A 142 35.95 -5.10 6.93
CA LEU A 142 35.50 -6.21 6.07
C LEU A 142 35.30 -5.70 4.64
N HIS A 143 35.79 -6.47 3.66
CA HIS A 143 35.62 -6.10 2.26
C HIS A 143 34.15 -6.01 1.85
N SER A 144 33.78 -4.98 1.12
CA SER A 144 32.37 -4.69 0.75
C SER A 144 31.70 -5.82 -0.04
N ASP A 145 32.48 -6.60 -0.80
CA ASP A 145 31.95 -7.69 -1.62
C ASP A 145 31.33 -8.82 -0.78
N PHE A 146 31.92 -9.14 0.38
CA PHE A 146 31.36 -10.16 1.28
C PHE A 146 30.04 -9.69 1.87
N LEU A 147 29.96 -8.43 2.29
CA LEU A 147 28.75 -7.82 2.82
C LEU A 147 27.65 -7.73 1.76
N THR A 148 28.02 -7.40 0.52
CA THR A 148 27.12 -7.36 -0.64
C THR A 148 26.51 -8.73 -0.92
N LYS A 149 27.31 -9.78 -0.97
CA LYS A 149 26.84 -11.17 -1.17
C LYS A 149 25.93 -11.61 -0.03
N LEU A 150 26.33 -11.37 1.21
CA LEU A 150 25.56 -11.74 2.39
C LEU A 150 24.19 -11.01 2.41
N SER A 151 24.16 -9.69 2.15
CA SER A 151 22.91 -8.93 2.13
C SER A 151 21.93 -9.45 1.09
N LEU A 152 22.43 -9.84 -0.11
CA LEU A 152 21.60 -10.42 -1.16
C LEU A 152 21.07 -11.81 -0.79
N SER A 153 21.93 -12.68 -0.21
CA SER A 153 21.53 -14.02 0.21
C SER A 153 20.49 -13.98 1.33
N LEU A 154 20.68 -13.12 2.35
CA LEU A 154 19.70 -12.88 3.41
C LEU A 154 18.36 -12.40 2.87
N ALA A 155 18.38 -11.46 1.91
CA ALA A 155 17.14 -10.96 1.30
C ALA A 155 16.42 -12.04 0.48
N ARG A 156 17.16 -12.86 -0.30
CA ARG A 156 16.59 -13.99 -1.05
C ARG A 156 15.93 -15.03 -0.16
N SER A 157 16.53 -15.31 0.99
CA SER A 157 16.01 -16.24 2.00
C SER A 157 14.89 -15.62 2.86
N GLN A 158 14.32 -14.49 2.45
CA GLN A 158 13.23 -13.79 3.14
C GLN A 158 13.57 -13.41 4.60
N MET A 159 14.82 -13.04 4.85
CA MET A 159 15.34 -12.55 6.13
C MET A 159 15.59 -11.02 6.06
N PRO A 160 14.54 -10.18 5.99
CA PRO A 160 14.72 -8.74 5.75
C PRO A 160 15.37 -8.00 6.93
N ILE A 161 15.23 -8.49 8.16
CA ILE A 161 15.81 -7.86 9.35
C ILE A 161 17.34 -7.97 9.32
N PRO A 162 17.95 -9.18 9.22
CA PRO A 162 19.40 -9.29 9.08
C PRO A 162 19.93 -8.61 7.81
N ALA A 163 19.22 -8.72 6.67
CA ALA A 163 19.62 -8.06 5.42
C ALA A 163 19.75 -6.54 5.62
N SER A 164 18.75 -5.92 6.25
CA SER A 164 18.78 -4.48 6.53
C SER A 164 19.89 -4.09 7.50
N THR A 165 20.22 -4.96 8.47
CA THR A 165 21.30 -4.70 9.42
C THR A 165 22.64 -4.63 8.70
N ILE A 166 22.90 -5.57 7.78
CA ILE A 166 24.14 -5.53 6.95
C ILE A 166 24.16 -4.30 6.05
N LEU A 167 23.04 -3.96 5.38
CA LEU A 167 22.95 -2.76 4.54
C LEU A 167 23.21 -1.46 5.33
N ARG A 168 22.72 -1.37 6.56
CA ARG A 168 22.94 -0.20 7.43
C ARG A 168 24.40 -0.09 7.85
N VAL A 169 25.04 -1.20 8.17
CA VAL A 169 26.49 -1.23 8.41
C VAL A 169 27.26 -0.76 7.18
N MET A 170 26.86 -1.19 5.98
CA MET A 170 27.47 -0.72 4.73
C MET A 170 27.23 0.76 4.47
N LEU A 171 26.06 1.27 4.82
CA LEU A 171 25.73 2.71 4.73
C LEU A 171 26.58 3.55 5.68
N GLU A 172 26.73 3.10 6.94
CA GLU A 172 27.62 3.78 7.94
C GLU A 172 29.08 3.83 7.51
N LYS A 173 29.51 2.85 6.70
CA LYS A 173 30.87 2.76 6.13
C LYS A 173 31.01 3.36 4.73
N GLU A 174 29.96 4.00 4.22
CA GLU A 174 29.91 4.57 2.86
C GLU A 174 30.26 3.55 1.76
N SER A 175 29.98 2.27 1.99
CA SER A 175 30.33 1.14 1.14
C SER A 175 29.12 0.34 0.64
N LEU A 176 28.02 1.05 0.28
CA LEU A 176 26.80 0.43 -0.23
C LEU A 176 27.05 -0.46 -1.47
N PRO A 177 26.23 -1.50 -1.68
CA PRO A 177 26.29 -2.30 -2.89
C PRO A 177 26.11 -1.46 -4.16
N PRO A 178 26.65 -1.87 -5.31
CA PRO A 178 26.30 -1.26 -6.59
C PRO A 178 24.80 -1.22 -6.82
N MET A 179 24.29 -0.19 -7.52
CA MET A 179 22.84 0.09 -7.63
C MET A 179 22.05 -1.12 -8.14
N ASN A 180 22.55 -1.84 -9.12
CA ASN A 180 21.90 -3.04 -9.66
C ASN A 180 21.74 -4.18 -8.64
N VAL A 181 22.70 -4.34 -7.73
CA VAL A 181 22.60 -5.33 -6.64
C VAL A 181 21.67 -4.82 -5.54
N LEU A 182 21.73 -3.53 -5.22
CA LEU A 182 20.82 -2.90 -4.25
C LEU A 182 19.35 -3.05 -4.68
N TRP A 183 19.04 -2.90 -5.98
CA TRP A 183 17.70 -3.19 -6.51
C TRP A 183 17.25 -4.63 -6.21
N LEU A 184 18.14 -5.60 -6.43
CA LEU A 184 17.81 -7.00 -6.17
C LEU A 184 17.60 -7.27 -4.67
N VAL A 185 18.41 -6.69 -3.81
CA VAL A 185 18.24 -6.82 -2.35
C VAL A 185 16.89 -6.21 -1.93
N VAL A 186 16.60 -4.99 -2.34
CA VAL A 186 15.33 -4.32 -2.03
C VAL A 186 14.14 -5.09 -2.62
N LEU A 187 14.22 -5.57 -3.88
CA LEU A 187 13.18 -6.39 -4.52
C LEU A 187 12.82 -7.63 -3.69
N HIS A 188 13.84 -8.31 -3.13
CA HIS A 188 13.60 -9.48 -2.31
C HIS A 188 13.08 -9.12 -0.91
N MET A 189 13.55 -8.02 -0.31
CA MET A 189 13.04 -7.55 0.98
C MET A 189 11.56 -7.18 0.93
N VAL A 190 11.13 -6.44 -0.10
CA VAL A 190 9.76 -5.93 -0.22
C VAL A 190 8.70 -6.99 -0.56
N LYS A 191 9.07 -8.28 -0.62
CA LYS A 191 8.10 -9.39 -0.76
C LYS A 191 7.24 -9.59 0.49
N THR A 192 7.70 -9.14 1.64
CA THR A 192 6.98 -9.23 2.92
C THR A 192 6.61 -7.84 3.44
N GLU A 193 5.57 -7.77 4.28
CA GLU A 193 5.15 -6.51 4.90
C GLU A 193 6.25 -5.92 5.79
N ILE A 194 6.88 -6.76 6.64
CA ILE A 194 7.99 -6.36 7.51
C ILE A 194 9.17 -5.88 6.66
N GLY A 195 9.48 -6.59 5.60
CA GLY A 195 10.56 -6.21 4.69
C GLY A 195 10.28 -4.90 3.96
N THR A 196 9.04 -4.64 3.55
CA THR A 196 8.63 -3.37 2.94
C THR A 196 8.80 -2.21 3.92
N TYR A 197 8.37 -2.42 5.16
CA TYR A 197 8.52 -1.44 6.23
C TYR A 197 9.98 -1.08 6.49
N ILE A 198 10.84 -2.10 6.62
CA ILE A 198 12.29 -1.91 6.85
C ILE A 198 12.96 -1.26 5.63
N ALA A 199 12.63 -1.71 4.40
CA ALA A 199 13.17 -1.14 3.17
C ALA A 199 12.76 0.35 3.01
N SER A 200 11.54 0.71 3.40
CA SER A 200 11.08 2.10 3.43
C SER A 200 11.93 2.96 4.37
N ASN A 201 12.18 2.48 5.60
CA ASN A 201 13.02 3.17 6.56
C ASN A 201 14.48 3.29 6.09
N PHE A 202 14.98 2.24 5.46
CA PHE A 202 16.32 2.23 4.89
C PHE A 202 16.46 3.22 3.73
N LEU A 203 15.44 3.32 2.85
CA LEU A 203 15.42 4.32 1.78
C LEU A 203 15.45 5.75 2.32
N VAL A 204 14.69 6.05 3.39
CA VAL A 204 14.74 7.35 4.08
C VAL A 204 16.18 7.64 4.55
N GLN A 205 16.84 6.66 5.18
CA GLN A 205 18.21 6.81 5.66
C GLN A 205 19.21 7.08 4.55
N ILE A 206 19.12 6.37 3.41
CA ILE A 206 19.97 6.63 2.24
C ILE A 206 19.75 8.06 1.73
N CYS A 207 18.49 8.51 1.66
CA CYS A 207 18.15 9.86 1.22
C CYS A 207 18.73 10.93 2.15
N ASP A 208 18.61 10.74 3.47
CA ASP A 208 19.15 11.65 4.46
C ASP A 208 20.69 11.73 4.37
N CYS A 209 21.38 10.58 4.28
CA CYS A 209 22.82 10.54 4.09
C CYS A 209 23.25 11.24 2.80
N PHE A 210 22.55 11.02 1.69
CA PHE A 210 22.84 11.68 0.42
C PHE A 210 22.67 13.20 0.50
N GLN A 211 21.62 13.69 1.16
CA GLN A 211 21.41 15.13 1.35
C GLN A 211 22.50 15.77 2.22
N HIS A 212 22.90 15.13 3.32
CA HIS A 212 23.97 15.65 4.19
C HIS A 212 25.33 15.69 3.50
N SER A 213 25.66 14.68 2.70
CA SER A 213 26.92 14.61 1.95
C SER A 213 26.98 15.66 0.83
N SER A 214 25.86 15.96 0.17
CA SER A 214 25.79 16.96 -0.90
C SER A 214 26.00 18.41 -0.38
N VAL A 215 25.69 18.66 0.89
CA VAL A 215 25.88 19.99 1.51
C VAL A 215 27.35 20.23 1.90
N ASN A 216 28.08 19.18 2.26
CA ASN A 216 29.43 19.29 2.84
C ASN A 216 30.57 19.34 1.80
N GLN A 217 30.30 19.37 0.50
CA GLN A 217 31.25 19.53 -0.63
C GLN A 217 32.60 18.76 -0.52
N ASN A 218 32.71 17.77 0.31
CA ASN A 218 33.91 16.93 0.38
C ASN A 218 33.89 15.95 -0.79
N GLU A 219 34.80 16.14 -1.74
CA GLU A 219 34.92 15.47 -3.05
C GLU A 219 35.10 13.94 -3.00
N GLN A 220 35.14 13.32 -1.84
CA GLN A 220 35.47 11.88 -1.71
C GLN A 220 34.31 10.96 -1.36
N ALA A 221 33.17 11.46 -0.91
CA ALA A 221 32.03 10.60 -0.59
C ALA A 221 31.21 10.28 -1.84
N LYS A 222 31.53 9.17 -2.53
CA LYS A 222 30.72 8.59 -3.62
C LYS A 222 29.47 7.91 -3.09
N LEU A 223 28.64 8.61 -2.30
CA LEU A 223 27.33 8.08 -1.93
C LEU A 223 26.46 7.94 -3.17
N ILE A 224 25.96 6.73 -3.38
CA ILE A 224 25.14 6.41 -4.54
C ILE A 224 23.78 7.10 -4.39
N LYS A 225 23.42 7.96 -5.37
CA LYS A 225 22.10 8.59 -5.43
C LYS A 225 21.04 7.53 -5.70
N PRO A 226 19.99 7.40 -4.84
CA PRO A 226 18.85 6.53 -5.13
C PRO A 226 18.16 6.95 -6.43
N ASP A 227 17.80 5.99 -7.25
CA ASP A 227 17.13 6.19 -8.53
C ASP A 227 15.62 5.92 -8.47
N SER A 228 14.90 6.16 -9.58
CA SER A 228 13.46 5.92 -9.67
C SER A 228 13.09 4.46 -9.44
N MET A 229 13.97 3.51 -9.79
CA MET A 229 13.69 2.08 -9.65
C MET A 229 13.56 1.66 -8.18
N ILE A 230 14.47 2.11 -7.30
CA ILE A 230 14.37 1.81 -5.86
C ILE A 230 13.11 2.43 -5.26
N PHE A 231 12.80 3.69 -5.62
CA PHE A 231 11.57 4.33 -5.17
C PHE A 231 10.33 3.54 -5.63
N ASN A 232 10.29 3.13 -6.89
CA ASN A 232 9.16 2.37 -7.44
C ASN A 232 8.97 1.02 -6.73
N LEU A 233 10.05 0.28 -6.47
CA LEU A 233 9.99 -1.00 -5.75
C LEU A 233 9.39 -0.85 -4.34
N VAL A 234 9.80 0.18 -3.61
CA VAL A 234 9.31 0.42 -2.25
C VAL A 234 7.88 0.96 -2.27
N LEU A 235 7.56 1.89 -3.17
CA LEU A 235 6.22 2.48 -3.28
C LEU A 235 5.18 1.45 -3.73
N ASP A 236 5.50 0.59 -4.72
CA ASP A 236 4.64 -0.50 -5.15
C ASP A 236 4.32 -1.46 -4.00
N ALA A 237 5.32 -1.80 -3.21
CA ALA A 237 5.13 -2.61 -2.02
C ALA A 237 4.28 -1.90 -0.95
N CYS A 238 4.43 -0.58 -0.77
CA CYS A 238 3.56 0.20 0.12
C CYS A 238 2.09 0.13 -0.32
N VAL A 239 1.81 0.16 -1.63
CA VAL A 239 0.45 -0.04 -2.16
C VAL A 239 -0.06 -1.43 -1.82
N ARG A 240 0.73 -2.46 -2.09
CA ARG A 240 0.38 -3.87 -1.88
C ARG A 240 0.06 -4.19 -0.42
N PHE A 241 0.84 -3.68 0.51
CA PHE A 241 0.66 -3.89 1.94
C PHE A 241 -0.16 -2.78 2.63
N LYS A 242 -0.79 -1.89 1.86
CA LYS A 242 -1.64 -0.79 2.37
C LYS A 242 -0.93 0.17 3.33
N LEU A 243 0.37 0.36 3.19
CA LEU A 243 1.18 1.31 3.95
C LEU A 243 1.08 2.70 3.32
N SER A 244 -0.11 3.27 3.28
CA SER A 244 -0.41 4.48 2.50
C SER A 244 0.27 5.72 3.03
N PHE A 245 0.38 5.86 4.34
CA PHE A 245 1.05 6.99 4.97
C PHE A 245 2.56 6.94 4.76
N LYS A 246 3.16 5.75 4.88
CA LYS A 246 4.58 5.53 4.59
C LYS A 246 4.90 5.81 3.12
N GLY A 247 4.03 5.34 2.22
CA GLY A 247 4.14 5.64 0.79
C GLY A 247 4.12 7.15 0.51
N HIS A 248 3.24 7.91 1.19
CA HIS A 248 3.19 9.36 1.05
C HIS A 248 4.50 10.04 1.50
N GLN A 249 5.08 9.63 2.63
CA GLN A 249 6.37 10.13 3.09
C GLN A 249 7.49 9.89 2.07
N ILE A 250 7.50 8.73 1.41
CA ILE A 250 8.49 8.39 0.38
C ILE A 250 8.28 9.23 -0.89
N ILE A 251 7.03 9.48 -1.31
CA ILE A 251 6.75 10.38 -2.44
C ILE A 251 7.35 11.76 -2.20
N GLU A 252 7.26 12.30 -0.97
CA GLU A 252 7.82 13.61 -0.62
C GLU A 252 9.36 13.65 -0.64
N LEU A 253 10.04 12.51 -0.54
CA LEU A 253 11.50 12.43 -0.66
C LEU A 253 11.96 12.54 -2.12
N MET A 254 11.18 12.07 -3.10
CA MET A 254 11.58 12.09 -4.52
C MET A 254 12.00 13.48 -5.02
N PRO A 255 11.21 14.56 -4.81
CA PRO A 255 11.62 15.90 -5.23
C PRO A 255 12.84 16.43 -4.46
N ARG A 256 13.00 16.06 -3.18
CA ARG A 256 14.15 16.48 -2.36
C ARG A 256 15.46 15.90 -2.88
N ILE A 257 15.43 14.66 -3.33
CA ILE A 257 16.59 13.98 -3.93
C ILE A 257 16.77 14.35 -5.41
N GLY A 258 15.76 14.97 -6.02
CA GLY A 258 15.77 15.31 -7.44
C GLY A 258 15.64 14.07 -8.32
N VAL A 259 14.85 13.09 -7.90
CA VAL A 259 14.48 11.92 -8.70
C VAL A 259 13.44 12.32 -9.73
N VAL A 260 13.57 11.80 -10.95
CA VAL A 260 12.59 12.00 -12.02
C VAL A 260 11.62 10.82 -12.01
N ALA A 261 10.34 11.09 -11.80
CA ALA A 261 9.29 10.08 -11.84
C ALA A 261 8.97 9.71 -13.29
N ASP A 262 8.94 8.42 -13.57
CA ASP A 262 8.50 7.85 -14.84
C ASP A 262 6.98 7.55 -14.83
N ALA A 263 6.46 6.99 -15.91
CA ALA A 263 5.04 6.64 -16.01
C ALA A 263 4.63 5.57 -14.97
N HIS A 264 5.53 4.66 -14.63
CA HIS A 264 5.28 3.65 -13.59
C HIS A 264 5.22 4.30 -12.21
N SER A 265 6.14 5.21 -11.89
CA SER A 265 6.10 6.03 -10.67
C SER A 265 4.77 6.77 -10.53
N ILE A 266 4.30 7.42 -11.61
CA ILE A 266 3.04 8.18 -11.60
C ILE A 266 1.85 7.27 -11.29
N THR A 267 1.83 6.05 -11.83
CA THR A 267 0.77 5.06 -11.57
C THR A 267 0.73 4.65 -10.11
N ILE A 268 1.89 4.37 -9.52
CA ILE A 268 1.99 3.98 -8.11
C ILE A 268 1.63 5.17 -7.19
N ILE A 269 2.13 6.37 -7.51
CA ILE A 269 1.79 7.62 -6.80
C ILE A 269 0.27 7.84 -6.81
N ALA A 270 -0.39 7.59 -7.95
CA ALA A 270 -1.84 7.70 -8.05
C ALA A 270 -2.57 6.77 -7.09
N GLN A 271 -2.12 5.53 -6.96
CA GLN A 271 -2.71 4.56 -6.04
C GLN A 271 -2.52 4.97 -4.57
N ILE A 272 -1.35 5.49 -4.20
CA ILE A 272 -1.09 5.98 -2.84
C ILE A 272 -1.97 7.20 -2.51
N HIS A 273 -2.10 8.16 -3.43
CA HIS A 273 -3.00 9.30 -3.24
C HIS A 273 -4.48 8.86 -3.18
N GLU A 274 -4.88 7.84 -3.95
CA GLU A 274 -6.22 7.26 -3.86
C GLU A 274 -6.48 6.65 -2.48
N MET A 275 -5.52 5.90 -1.92
CA MET A 275 -5.62 5.30 -0.60
C MET A 275 -5.73 6.38 0.50
N ASN A 276 -5.03 7.50 0.34
CA ASN A 276 -5.05 8.64 1.27
C ASN A 276 -6.20 9.63 1.02
N GLY A 277 -7.03 9.42 0.00
CA GLY A 277 -8.14 10.34 -0.32
C GLY A 277 -7.69 11.70 -0.86
N GLN A 278 -6.48 11.81 -1.41
CA GLN A 278 -5.85 13.07 -1.85
C GLN A 278 -6.17 13.39 -3.31
N ARG A 279 -7.43 13.67 -3.61
CA ARG A 279 -7.94 13.93 -4.97
C ARG A 279 -7.21 15.09 -5.66
N ASP A 280 -7.00 16.18 -4.94
CA ASP A 280 -6.46 17.41 -5.55
C ASP A 280 -4.96 17.27 -5.88
N GLU A 281 -4.24 16.40 -5.18
CA GLU A 281 -2.88 16.05 -5.56
C GLU A 281 -2.86 15.31 -6.91
N LEU A 282 -3.80 14.39 -7.15
CA LEU A 282 -3.90 13.70 -8.44
C LEU A 282 -4.30 14.62 -9.58
N LYS A 283 -5.19 15.58 -9.34
CA LYS A 283 -5.58 16.55 -10.38
C LYS A 283 -4.38 17.31 -10.96
N LYS A 284 -3.33 17.57 -10.16
CA LYS A 284 -2.11 18.24 -10.63
C LYS A 284 -1.37 17.47 -11.72
N PHE A 285 -1.46 16.14 -11.73
CA PHE A 285 -0.85 15.31 -12.75
C PHE A 285 -1.68 15.23 -14.02
N LYS A 286 -3.01 15.42 -13.94
CA LYS A 286 -3.93 15.22 -15.05
C LYS A 286 -3.53 16.05 -16.29
N ASP A 287 -3.25 17.33 -16.13
CA ASP A 287 -2.90 18.23 -17.25
C ASP A 287 -1.65 17.77 -18.01
N HIS A 288 -0.73 17.07 -17.34
CA HIS A 288 0.46 16.52 -17.96
C HIS A 288 0.17 15.19 -18.67
N ILE A 289 -0.64 14.32 -18.06
CA ILE A 289 -1.00 13.02 -18.60
C ILE A 289 -1.94 13.19 -19.80
N ASP A 290 -2.82 14.17 -19.77
CA ASP A 290 -3.76 14.47 -20.85
C ASP A 290 -3.08 14.86 -22.17
N ARG A 291 -1.79 15.16 -22.15
CA ARG A 291 -0.98 15.46 -23.33
C ARG A 291 -0.23 14.25 -23.90
N VAL A 292 -0.42 13.07 -23.29
CA VAL A 292 0.21 11.83 -23.76
C VAL A 292 -0.45 11.36 -25.06
N SER A 293 0.35 10.90 -26.02
CA SER A 293 -0.17 10.38 -27.28
C SER A 293 -0.86 9.00 -27.14
N ALA A 294 -1.78 8.71 -28.06
CA ALA A 294 -2.62 7.52 -28.06
C ALA A 294 -1.90 6.18 -27.75
N PRO A 295 -0.73 5.85 -28.32
CA PRO A 295 -0.06 4.57 -28.06
C PRO A 295 0.35 4.37 -26.59
N PHE A 296 0.49 5.45 -25.84
CA PHE A 296 1.04 5.42 -24.49
C PHE A 296 -0.02 5.60 -23.37
N VAL A 297 -1.25 5.90 -23.75
CA VAL A 297 -2.37 6.10 -22.81
C VAL A 297 -2.64 4.86 -21.96
N PHE A 298 -2.39 3.68 -22.51
CA PHE A 298 -2.52 2.41 -21.78
C PHE A 298 -1.76 2.41 -20.44
N HIS A 299 -0.56 2.97 -20.40
CA HIS A 299 0.27 3.02 -19.21
C HIS A 299 -0.33 3.86 -18.09
N TYR A 300 -1.23 4.78 -18.40
CA TYR A 300 -1.89 5.65 -17.42
C TYR A 300 -3.30 5.20 -17.05
N ARG A 301 -3.73 4.01 -17.49
CA ARG A 301 -5.04 3.45 -17.15
C ARG A 301 -5.30 3.49 -15.63
N GLN A 302 -4.33 3.05 -14.83
CA GLN A 302 -4.45 3.02 -13.38
C GLN A 302 -4.54 4.41 -12.76
N PHE A 303 -3.91 5.42 -13.36
CA PHE A 303 -4.04 6.81 -12.94
C PHE A 303 -5.50 7.30 -13.08
N TYR A 304 -6.11 7.08 -14.24
CA TYR A 304 -7.51 7.45 -14.46
C TYR A 304 -8.45 6.63 -13.59
N ASP A 305 -8.16 5.35 -13.34
CA ASP A 305 -8.90 4.48 -12.42
C ASP A 305 -8.90 5.04 -11.00
N SER A 306 -7.74 5.43 -10.49
CA SER A 306 -7.57 6.01 -9.14
C SER A 306 -8.26 7.38 -9.03
N LEU A 307 -8.16 8.23 -10.06
CA LEU A 307 -8.82 9.54 -10.05
C LEU A 307 -10.35 9.40 -10.10
N LEU A 308 -10.87 8.49 -10.94
CA LEU A 308 -12.30 8.19 -11.02
C LEU A 308 -12.82 7.62 -9.68
N SER A 309 -12.06 6.73 -9.06
CA SER A 309 -12.37 6.19 -7.73
C SER A 309 -12.51 7.30 -6.68
N LEU A 310 -11.59 8.29 -6.72
CA LEU A 310 -11.66 9.43 -5.80
C LEU A 310 -12.88 10.31 -6.07
N HIS A 311 -13.23 10.59 -7.34
CA HIS A 311 -14.47 11.32 -7.63
C HIS A 311 -15.69 10.62 -7.04
N PHE A 312 -15.77 9.29 -7.12
CA PHE A 312 -16.87 8.54 -6.48
C PHE A 312 -16.83 8.60 -4.94
N LYS A 313 -15.64 8.50 -4.33
CA LYS A 313 -15.50 8.63 -2.86
C LYS A 313 -15.97 9.98 -2.35
N PHE A 314 -15.70 11.05 -3.10
CA PHE A 314 -16.18 12.41 -2.80
C PHE A 314 -17.62 12.68 -3.26
N ASN A 315 -18.27 11.69 -3.87
CA ASN A 315 -19.59 11.84 -4.47
C ASN A 315 -19.71 12.97 -5.52
N ASP A 316 -18.61 13.27 -6.18
CA ASP A 316 -18.51 14.30 -7.22
C ASP A 316 -18.78 13.67 -8.58
N ILE A 317 -20.06 13.46 -8.89
CA ILE A 317 -20.51 12.76 -10.09
C ILE A 317 -20.26 13.59 -11.34
N ASP A 318 -20.37 14.91 -11.26
CA ASP A 318 -20.16 15.81 -12.40
C ASP A 318 -18.68 15.78 -12.85
N SER A 319 -17.72 15.82 -11.90
CA SER A 319 -16.29 15.65 -12.23
C SER A 319 -15.97 14.23 -12.71
N ALA A 320 -16.64 13.20 -12.18
CA ALA A 320 -16.49 11.84 -12.67
C ALA A 320 -16.93 11.71 -14.13
N ALA A 321 -18.09 12.31 -14.49
CA ALA A 321 -18.58 12.31 -15.85
C ALA A 321 -17.67 13.09 -16.81
N SER A 322 -17.16 14.25 -16.37
CA SER A 322 -16.18 15.03 -17.17
C SER A 322 -14.92 14.21 -17.42
N LEU A 323 -14.38 13.54 -16.41
CA LEU A 323 -13.21 12.67 -16.57
C LEU A 323 -13.47 11.54 -17.57
N VAL A 324 -14.66 10.94 -17.52
CA VAL A 324 -15.08 9.91 -18.49
C VAL A 324 -15.10 10.46 -19.90
N LEU A 325 -15.69 11.64 -20.13
CA LEU A 325 -15.72 12.26 -21.45
C LEU A 325 -14.33 12.60 -21.98
N ASP A 326 -13.42 13.01 -21.10
CA ASP A 326 -12.01 13.27 -21.44
C ASP A 326 -11.28 11.99 -21.90
N MET A 327 -11.59 10.83 -21.31
CA MET A 327 -11.00 9.54 -21.70
C MET A 327 -11.42 9.11 -23.12
N TYR A 328 -12.62 9.49 -23.57
CA TYR A 328 -13.13 9.18 -24.91
C TYR A 328 -12.76 10.24 -25.97
N ARG A 329 -11.92 11.22 -25.63
CA ARG A 329 -11.42 12.18 -26.63
C ARG A 329 -10.45 11.51 -27.61
N ASP A 330 -10.31 12.09 -28.79
CA ASP A 330 -9.29 11.65 -29.73
C ASP A 330 -7.91 12.16 -29.28
N TRP A 331 -7.00 11.22 -29.05
CA TRP A 331 -5.65 11.50 -28.60
C TRP A 331 -4.78 11.87 -29.79
N GLU A 332 -4.39 13.14 -29.89
CA GLU A 332 -3.59 13.65 -31.01
C GLU A 332 -2.19 13.02 -31.07
N SER A 333 -1.74 12.70 -32.30
CA SER A 333 -0.47 12.02 -32.54
C SER A 333 0.78 12.93 -32.58
N ASN A 334 0.63 14.25 -32.44
CA ASN A 334 1.63 15.24 -32.95
C ASN A 334 2.63 15.81 -31.91
N LEU A 335 2.65 15.34 -30.67
CA LEU A 335 3.42 15.99 -29.58
C LEU A 335 4.76 15.32 -29.20
N ARG A 336 5.35 14.48 -30.07
CA ARG A 336 6.57 13.71 -29.73
C ARG A 336 7.78 14.53 -29.25
N LYS A 337 7.97 15.77 -29.70
CA LYS A 337 9.14 16.57 -29.34
C LYS A 337 9.05 17.28 -28.00
N GLU A 338 7.85 17.62 -27.52
CA GLU A 338 7.66 18.28 -26.21
C GLU A 338 7.66 17.32 -25.02
N LEU A 339 7.37 16.04 -25.25
CA LEU A 339 7.26 15.01 -24.20
C LEU A 339 8.62 14.55 -23.65
N GLN A 340 9.71 14.83 -24.35
CA GLN A 340 11.06 14.37 -23.95
C GLN A 340 11.66 15.17 -22.78
N LYS A 341 11.14 16.38 -22.49
CA LYS A 341 11.67 17.20 -21.39
C LYS A 341 10.94 16.90 -20.08
N PRO A 342 11.67 16.69 -18.96
CA PRO A 342 11.04 16.54 -17.65
C PRO A 342 10.18 17.77 -17.32
N ARG A 343 8.97 17.53 -16.83
CA ARG A 343 8.04 18.57 -16.37
C ARG A 343 8.02 18.62 -14.85
N LEU A 344 7.68 19.77 -14.29
CA LEU A 344 7.62 19.96 -12.85
C LEU A 344 6.16 19.97 -12.39
N VAL A 345 5.81 19.04 -11.47
CA VAL A 345 4.54 19.02 -10.76
C VAL A 345 4.76 19.63 -9.38
N PRO A 346 4.11 20.73 -9.02
CA PRO A 346 4.28 21.36 -7.71
C PRO A 346 3.76 20.43 -6.59
N MET A 347 4.63 20.11 -5.63
CA MET A 347 4.31 19.21 -4.52
C MET A 347 4.16 19.94 -3.17
N GLY A 348 4.59 21.20 -3.07
CA GLY A 348 4.55 22.01 -1.84
C GLY A 348 3.74 23.30 -2.00
N SER A 349 3.40 23.94 -0.86
CA SER A 349 2.74 25.24 -0.85
C SER A 349 3.70 26.40 -1.14
N ASP A 350 5.01 26.22 -0.91
CA ASP A 350 5.90 27.35 -0.70
C ASP A 350 6.81 27.74 -1.88
N ASN A 351 6.93 26.91 -2.94
CA ASN A 351 7.76 27.32 -4.08
C ASN A 351 7.46 26.54 -5.37
N LEU A 352 7.18 27.25 -6.44
CA LEU A 352 7.17 26.77 -7.84
C LEU A 352 8.50 26.09 -8.26
N LYS A 353 9.57 26.26 -7.49
CA LYS A 353 10.90 25.68 -7.76
C LYS A 353 11.08 24.29 -7.14
N SER A 354 10.31 23.93 -6.11
CA SER A 354 10.36 22.63 -5.44
C SER A 354 9.16 21.79 -5.86
N GLY A 355 9.34 20.95 -6.85
CA GLY A 355 8.30 20.04 -7.32
C GLY A 355 8.89 18.72 -7.82
N LEU A 356 8.01 17.73 -8.01
CA LEU A 356 8.39 16.46 -8.59
C LEU A 356 8.63 16.63 -10.09
N LYS A 357 9.83 16.28 -10.54
CA LYS A 357 10.13 16.17 -11.96
C LYS A 357 9.49 14.90 -12.50
N ILE A 358 8.67 15.03 -13.54
CA ILE A 358 8.04 13.90 -14.21
C ILE A 358 8.52 13.81 -15.65
N GLN A 359 8.75 12.60 -16.12
CA GLN A 359 9.05 12.28 -17.51
C GLN A 359 8.00 11.31 -18.04
N ILE A 360 7.27 11.72 -19.07
CA ILE A 360 6.09 11.01 -19.56
C ILE A 360 6.43 10.02 -20.69
N VAL A 361 7.71 9.89 -21.06
CA VAL A 361 8.15 9.03 -22.17
C VAL A 361 8.34 7.60 -21.71
N PRO A 362 7.75 6.63 -22.42
CA PRO A 362 7.65 5.24 -21.97
C PRO A 362 8.81 4.33 -22.38
N GLU A 363 9.93 4.83 -22.83
CA GLU A 363 11.05 4.01 -23.33
C GLU A 363 11.60 2.99 -22.32
N MET A 364 11.27 3.13 -21.04
CA MET A 364 11.65 2.19 -19.98
C MET A 364 10.55 1.20 -19.56
N LEU A 365 9.35 1.28 -20.11
CA LEU A 365 8.19 0.48 -19.66
C LEU A 365 8.05 -0.89 -20.34
N GLN A 366 9.09 -1.39 -20.99
CA GLN A 366 9.05 -2.71 -21.64
C GLN A 366 9.00 -3.91 -20.69
N LYS A 367 8.93 -3.71 -19.39
CA LYS A 367 8.79 -4.83 -18.45
C LYS A 367 7.44 -4.71 -17.73
N ASP A 368 6.62 -5.74 -17.92
CA ASP A 368 5.38 -5.95 -17.17
C ASP A 368 5.59 -5.65 -15.70
N SER A 369 4.60 -4.99 -15.08
CA SER A 369 4.60 -4.80 -13.63
C SER A 369 4.81 -6.16 -12.96
N ILE A 370 5.91 -6.31 -12.26
CA ILE A 370 6.39 -7.58 -11.70
C ILE A 370 5.37 -8.20 -10.73
N LEU A 371 4.38 -7.42 -10.29
CA LEU A 371 3.38 -7.84 -9.32
C LEU A 371 2.01 -7.26 -9.72
N LYS A 372 1.17 -8.09 -10.32
CA LYS A 372 -0.27 -7.79 -10.44
C LYS A 372 -0.88 -7.82 -9.04
N VAL A 373 -1.51 -6.72 -8.63
CA VAL A 373 -2.37 -6.72 -7.45
C VAL A 373 -3.62 -7.52 -7.81
N GLU A 374 -3.67 -8.78 -7.41
CA GLU A 374 -4.85 -9.61 -7.56
C GLU A 374 -6.00 -9.07 -6.71
N GLY A 375 -7.16 -8.89 -7.31
CA GLY A 375 -8.41 -8.68 -6.59
C GLY A 375 -9.08 -7.30 -6.68
N LYS A 376 -8.44 -6.22 -7.16
CA LYS A 376 -9.14 -4.95 -7.34
C LYS A 376 -9.92 -4.95 -8.67
N GLN A 377 -11.26 -4.95 -8.58
CA GLN A 377 -12.10 -4.75 -9.77
C GLN A 377 -11.88 -3.33 -10.30
N GLU A 378 -11.33 -3.25 -11.52
CA GLU A 378 -10.99 -2.00 -12.18
C GLU A 378 -12.22 -1.22 -12.62
N LEU A 379 -12.20 0.10 -12.46
CA LEU A 379 -13.23 1.01 -12.95
C LEU A 379 -13.05 1.29 -14.45
N ILE A 380 -11.79 1.26 -14.91
CA ILE A 380 -11.40 1.58 -16.28
C ILE A 380 -10.70 0.37 -16.89
N THR A 381 -11.14 -0.02 -18.08
CA THR A 381 -10.54 -1.09 -18.87
C THR A 381 -9.91 -0.53 -20.13
N PHE A 382 -9.04 -1.30 -20.77
CA PHE A 382 -8.45 -0.93 -22.06
C PHE A 382 -8.86 -1.95 -23.09
N ARG A 383 -9.57 -1.48 -24.14
CA ARG A 383 -10.07 -2.35 -25.22
C ARG A 383 -9.86 -1.64 -26.57
N ASN A 384 -9.36 -2.38 -27.55
CA ASN A 384 -9.17 -1.90 -28.93
C ASN A 384 -8.40 -0.56 -29.02
N GLY A 385 -7.33 -0.40 -28.24
CA GLY A 385 -6.50 0.79 -28.27
C GLY A 385 -7.07 2.01 -27.53
N LYS A 386 -8.22 1.89 -26.86
CA LYS A 386 -8.88 3.00 -26.13
C LYS A 386 -9.19 2.62 -24.68
N LEU A 387 -9.18 3.62 -23.80
CA LEU A 387 -9.71 3.49 -22.44
C LEU A 387 -11.24 3.42 -22.50
N THR A 388 -11.82 2.48 -21.76
CA THR A 388 -13.28 2.27 -21.71
C THR A 388 -13.74 2.07 -20.27
N LEU A 389 -14.97 2.44 -19.97
CA LEU A 389 -15.58 2.18 -18.67
C LEU A 389 -15.84 0.71 -18.44
N SER A 390 -15.63 0.24 -17.23
CA SER A 390 -16.13 -1.05 -16.76
C SER A 390 -17.61 -0.96 -16.37
N ASN A 391 -18.28 -2.12 -16.30
CA ASN A 391 -19.66 -2.18 -15.78
C ASN A 391 -19.76 -1.68 -14.33
N LYS A 392 -18.73 -1.88 -13.52
CA LYS A 392 -18.65 -1.34 -12.16
C LYS A 392 -18.66 0.20 -12.13
N ALA A 393 -17.85 0.84 -12.98
CA ALA A 393 -17.83 2.30 -13.06
C ALA A 393 -19.15 2.86 -13.57
N LEU A 394 -19.74 2.20 -14.56
CA LEU A 394 -21.04 2.56 -15.10
C LEU A 394 -22.13 2.44 -14.02
N ALA A 395 -22.14 1.35 -13.26
CA ALA A 395 -23.07 1.17 -12.14
C ALA A 395 -22.96 2.29 -11.09
N LYS A 396 -21.74 2.71 -10.74
CA LYS A 396 -21.51 3.84 -9.81
C LYS A 396 -22.03 5.16 -10.38
N LEU A 397 -21.85 5.44 -11.66
CA LEU A 397 -22.39 6.62 -12.32
C LEU A 397 -23.92 6.62 -12.30
N ILE A 398 -24.55 5.52 -12.69
CA ILE A 398 -26.03 5.38 -12.69
C ILE A 398 -26.58 5.58 -11.27
N LYS A 399 -26.00 4.90 -10.26
CA LYS A 399 -26.38 5.09 -8.85
C LYS A 399 -26.22 6.55 -8.42
N GLY A 400 -25.11 7.19 -8.80
CA GLY A 400 -24.84 8.58 -8.46
C GLY A 400 -25.85 9.55 -9.07
N TYR A 401 -26.09 9.47 -10.37
CA TYR A 401 -27.06 10.32 -11.06
C TYR A 401 -28.49 10.10 -10.57
N LYS A 402 -28.89 8.85 -10.33
CA LYS A 402 -30.19 8.54 -9.77
C LYS A 402 -30.39 9.15 -8.37
N ARG A 403 -29.35 9.07 -7.51
CA ARG A 403 -29.43 9.66 -6.16
C ARG A 403 -29.55 11.18 -6.17
N ILE A 404 -28.94 11.85 -7.16
CA ILE A 404 -29.01 13.31 -7.31
C ILE A 404 -30.28 13.74 -8.07
N GLY A 405 -30.99 12.80 -8.72
CA GLY A 405 -32.18 13.10 -9.53
C GLY A 405 -31.87 13.72 -10.91
N LYS A 406 -30.61 13.60 -11.40
CA LYS A 406 -30.16 14.17 -12.69
C LYS A 406 -30.10 13.11 -13.79
N ILE A 407 -31.21 12.42 -14.10
CA ILE A 407 -31.26 11.36 -15.11
C ILE A 407 -30.97 11.89 -16.51
N SER A 408 -31.43 13.10 -16.86
CA SER A 408 -31.16 13.71 -18.17
C SER A 408 -29.66 13.97 -18.42
N ASP A 409 -28.87 14.26 -17.36
CA ASP A 409 -27.42 14.42 -17.50
C ASP A 409 -26.72 13.08 -17.70
N LEU A 410 -27.24 11.99 -17.10
CA LEU A 410 -26.80 10.61 -17.42
C LEU A 410 -27.08 10.30 -18.89
N SER A 411 -28.28 10.60 -19.39
CA SER A 411 -28.62 10.39 -20.80
C SER A 411 -27.71 11.12 -21.76
N LYS A 412 -27.37 12.40 -21.47
CA LYS A 412 -26.39 13.19 -22.25
C LYS A 412 -24.98 12.56 -22.22
N LEU A 413 -24.57 12.06 -21.07
CA LEU A 413 -23.28 11.36 -20.92
C LEU A 413 -23.25 10.10 -21.79
N LEU A 414 -24.27 9.24 -21.71
CA LEU A 414 -24.37 8.01 -22.51
C LEU A 414 -24.35 8.30 -24.01
N LEU A 415 -25.09 9.32 -24.46
CA LEU A 415 -25.07 9.78 -25.85
C LEU A 415 -23.68 10.24 -26.29
N SER A 416 -23.01 11.01 -25.44
CA SER A 416 -21.67 11.52 -25.74
C SER A 416 -20.65 10.39 -25.87
N ILE A 417 -20.73 9.38 -24.99
CA ILE A 417 -19.89 8.17 -25.06
C ILE A 417 -20.21 7.39 -26.35
N GLN A 418 -21.50 7.18 -26.66
CA GLN A 418 -21.93 6.44 -27.85
C GLN A 418 -21.43 7.12 -29.13
N LYS A 419 -21.58 8.42 -29.26
CA LYS A 419 -21.10 9.20 -30.43
C LYS A 419 -19.57 9.06 -30.63
N LYS A 420 -18.80 9.02 -29.54
CA LYS A 420 -17.34 8.87 -29.58
C LYS A 420 -16.86 7.42 -29.75
N SER A 421 -17.71 6.43 -29.46
CA SER A 421 -17.39 5.00 -29.53
C SER A 421 -17.90 4.29 -30.79
N HIS A 422 -18.54 4.98 -31.73
CA HIS A 422 -19.16 4.42 -32.95
C HIS A 422 -18.26 3.55 -33.86
N THR A 423 -16.98 3.39 -33.55
CA THR A 423 -16.05 2.50 -34.27
C THR A 423 -16.02 1.05 -33.75
N LEU A 424 -16.81 0.72 -32.72
CA LEU A 424 -16.77 -0.58 -32.05
C LEU A 424 -18.15 -1.22 -32.13
N GLY A 425 -18.36 -2.10 -33.11
CA GLY A 425 -19.60 -2.88 -33.27
C GLY A 425 -19.96 -3.66 -32.01
N GLY A 426 -20.88 -3.15 -31.22
CA GLY A 426 -21.42 -3.74 -29.99
C GLY A 426 -22.84 -3.24 -29.72
N SER A 427 -23.54 -3.83 -28.72
CA SER A 427 -24.83 -3.34 -28.23
C SER A 427 -24.75 -1.84 -27.87
N SER A 428 -25.84 -1.11 -28.10
CA SER A 428 -25.92 0.30 -27.73
C SER A 428 -25.81 0.44 -26.20
N LEU A 429 -24.83 1.22 -25.71
CA LEU A 429 -24.60 1.45 -24.28
C LEU A 429 -25.89 1.95 -23.55
N PRO A 430 -26.67 2.88 -24.12
CA PRO A 430 -27.97 3.26 -23.55
C PRO A 430 -28.96 2.09 -23.42
N SER A 431 -28.97 1.17 -24.40
CA SER A 431 -29.82 -0.02 -24.34
C SER A 431 -29.45 -0.93 -23.18
N ASP A 432 -28.14 -1.18 -22.97
CA ASP A 432 -27.66 -2.00 -21.85
C ASP A 432 -28.04 -1.36 -20.49
N VAL A 433 -28.03 -0.03 -20.40
CA VAL A 433 -28.42 0.72 -19.18
C VAL A 433 -29.94 0.61 -18.96
N ILE A 434 -30.75 0.78 -19.99
CA ILE A 434 -32.20 0.64 -19.92
C ILE A 434 -32.56 -0.80 -19.50
N ASP A 435 -31.96 -1.82 -20.11
CA ASP A 435 -32.17 -3.22 -19.75
C ASP A 435 -31.79 -3.52 -18.29
N ALA A 436 -30.71 -2.91 -17.79
CA ALA A 436 -30.33 -3.01 -16.38
C ALA A 436 -31.34 -2.32 -15.45
N CYS A 437 -31.84 -1.15 -15.83
CA CYS A 437 -32.90 -0.44 -15.08
C CYS A 437 -34.20 -1.26 -15.04
N ILE A 438 -34.58 -1.90 -16.16
CA ILE A 438 -35.75 -2.78 -16.23
C ILE A 438 -35.62 -3.94 -15.24
N LYS A 439 -34.45 -4.61 -15.21
CA LYS A 439 -34.18 -5.72 -14.27
C LYS A 439 -34.29 -5.30 -12.80
N LEU A 440 -33.91 -4.07 -12.50
CA LEU A 440 -33.99 -3.48 -11.14
C LEU A 440 -35.37 -2.89 -10.83
N ARG A 441 -36.34 -3.00 -11.73
CA ARG A 441 -37.67 -2.40 -11.63
C ARG A 441 -37.66 -0.86 -11.55
N TRP A 442 -36.62 -0.21 -12.08
CA TRP A 442 -36.52 1.24 -12.22
C TRP A 442 -37.14 1.69 -13.55
N LEU A 443 -38.41 1.37 -13.72
CA LEU A 443 -39.07 1.51 -15.00
C LEU A 443 -39.24 2.98 -15.44
N GLU A 444 -39.51 3.88 -14.49
CA GLU A 444 -39.56 5.32 -14.75
C GLU A 444 -38.19 5.83 -15.23
N THR A 445 -37.10 5.47 -14.53
CA THR A 445 -35.73 5.85 -14.95
C THR A 445 -35.38 5.29 -16.34
N ALA A 446 -35.80 4.06 -16.64
CA ALA A 446 -35.62 3.46 -17.96
C ALA A 446 -36.38 4.24 -19.05
N HIS A 447 -37.59 4.69 -18.76
CA HIS A 447 -38.42 5.49 -19.67
C HIS A 447 -37.83 6.88 -19.89
N ASP A 448 -37.44 7.57 -18.82
CA ASP A 448 -36.80 8.89 -18.91
C ASP A 448 -35.53 8.85 -19.81
N ILE A 449 -34.69 7.80 -19.67
CA ILE A 449 -33.54 7.63 -20.55
C ILE A 449 -33.98 7.39 -22.00
N LEU A 450 -35.03 6.60 -22.22
CA LEU A 450 -35.55 6.30 -23.56
C LEU A 450 -36.04 7.59 -24.23
N ASP A 451 -36.83 8.40 -23.50
CA ASP A 451 -37.36 9.68 -23.98
C ASP A 451 -36.25 10.67 -24.34
N ASP A 452 -35.23 10.78 -23.48
CA ASP A 452 -34.06 11.62 -23.73
C ASP A 452 -33.29 11.16 -24.99
N MET A 453 -33.18 9.83 -25.22
CA MET A 453 -32.54 9.29 -26.42
C MET A 453 -33.31 9.61 -27.69
N GLU A 454 -34.65 9.48 -27.67
CA GLU A 454 -35.49 9.87 -28.79
C GLU A 454 -35.42 11.39 -29.07
N ALA A 455 -35.54 12.21 -28.02
CA ALA A 455 -35.44 13.65 -28.14
C ALA A 455 -34.12 14.12 -28.76
N ALA A 456 -33.04 13.39 -28.48
CA ALA A 456 -31.71 13.65 -29.05
C ALA A 456 -31.50 13.05 -30.46
N GLY A 457 -32.51 12.43 -31.06
CA GLY A 457 -32.43 11.80 -32.38
C GLY A 457 -31.54 10.57 -32.44
N ALA A 458 -31.32 9.88 -31.32
CA ALA A 458 -30.56 8.64 -31.27
C ALA A 458 -31.56 7.46 -31.32
N PRO A 459 -31.69 6.77 -32.46
CA PRO A 459 -32.69 5.69 -32.58
C PRO A 459 -32.34 4.52 -31.68
N MET A 460 -33.29 4.13 -30.86
CA MET A 460 -33.20 2.92 -30.03
C MET A 460 -33.75 1.72 -30.78
N GLY A 461 -33.20 0.54 -30.52
CA GLY A 461 -33.67 -0.68 -31.13
C GLY A 461 -35.09 -1.07 -30.64
N SER A 462 -35.93 -1.66 -31.52
CA SER A 462 -37.28 -2.13 -31.19
C SER A 462 -37.32 -3.03 -29.95
N THR A 463 -36.26 -3.83 -29.77
CA THR A 463 -36.08 -4.73 -28.63
C THR A 463 -36.07 -4.00 -27.27
N THR A 464 -35.56 -2.77 -27.19
CA THR A 464 -35.57 -1.98 -25.95
C THR A 464 -36.98 -1.53 -25.57
N TYR A 465 -37.76 -1.08 -26.56
CA TYR A 465 -39.16 -0.71 -26.37
C TYR A 465 -40.00 -1.92 -25.93
N PHE A 466 -39.82 -3.09 -26.60
CA PHE A 466 -40.54 -4.29 -26.24
C PHE A 466 -40.22 -4.77 -24.82
N SER A 467 -38.96 -4.71 -24.43
CA SER A 467 -38.52 -5.07 -23.06
C SER A 467 -39.17 -4.18 -22.01
N LEU A 468 -39.16 -2.85 -22.22
CA LEU A 468 -39.77 -1.88 -21.31
C LEU A 468 -41.29 -2.03 -21.27
N PHE A 469 -41.93 -2.24 -22.43
CA PHE A 469 -43.37 -2.47 -22.50
C PHE A 469 -43.80 -3.73 -21.74
N ALA A 470 -43.10 -4.84 -21.94
CA ALA A 470 -43.35 -6.09 -21.25
C ALA A 470 -43.15 -5.94 -19.72
N ALA A 471 -42.18 -5.16 -19.29
CA ALA A 471 -41.94 -4.86 -17.87
C ALA A 471 -43.09 -4.05 -17.27
N TYR A 472 -43.56 -2.99 -17.93
CA TYR A 472 -44.74 -2.21 -17.49
C TYR A 472 -45.98 -3.10 -17.40
N TYR A 473 -46.22 -3.94 -18.40
CA TYR A 473 -47.36 -4.82 -18.40
C TYR A 473 -47.33 -5.85 -17.26
N LYS A 474 -46.15 -6.41 -16.97
CA LYS A 474 -45.90 -7.36 -15.88
C LYS A 474 -46.14 -6.70 -14.50
N GLU A 475 -45.73 -5.46 -14.32
CA GLU A 475 -45.92 -4.70 -13.07
C GLU A 475 -47.30 -4.04 -12.99
N LYS A 476 -48.20 -4.33 -13.96
CA LYS A 476 -49.57 -3.79 -14.03
C LYS A 476 -49.66 -2.28 -14.16
N MET A 477 -48.63 -1.63 -14.67
CA MET A 477 -48.55 -0.21 -14.97
C MET A 477 -49.21 0.08 -16.34
N PHE A 478 -50.49 -0.12 -16.45
CA PHE A 478 -51.21 -0.08 -17.75
C PHE A 478 -51.29 1.31 -18.37
N ARG A 479 -51.22 2.37 -17.57
CA ARG A 479 -51.24 3.74 -18.07
C ARG A 479 -49.93 4.04 -18.81
N GLU A 480 -48.81 3.69 -18.21
CA GLU A 480 -47.45 3.85 -18.75
C GLU A 480 -47.25 2.95 -19.97
N SER A 481 -47.74 1.70 -19.93
CA SER A 481 -47.66 0.80 -21.09
C SER A 481 -48.45 1.33 -22.30
N LYS A 482 -49.62 1.95 -22.07
CA LYS A 482 -50.41 2.61 -23.16
C LYS A 482 -49.67 3.85 -23.71
N ALA A 483 -49.03 4.64 -22.85
CA ALA A 483 -48.20 5.77 -23.29
C ALA A 483 -47.04 5.30 -24.18
N LEU A 484 -46.30 4.27 -23.74
CA LEU A 484 -45.18 3.69 -24.47
C LEU A 484 -45.66 3.06 -25.79
N LEU A 485 -46.81 2.38 -25.84
CA LEU A 485 -47.39 1.87 -27.06
C LEU A 485 -47.66 2.96 -28.09
N LYS A 486 -48.21 4.11 -27.63
CA LYS A 486 -48.44 5.28 -28.50
C LYS A 486 -47.10 5.83 -29.05
N GLN A 487 -46.07 5.83 -28.25
CA GLN A 487 -44.72 6.23 -28.63
C GLN A 487 -44.12 5.29 -29.66
N MET A 488 -44.25 3.96 -29.47
CA MET A 488 -43.80 2.95 -30.41
C MET A 488 -44.51 3.07 -31.80
N LYS A 489 -45.83 3.37 -31.78
CA LYS A 489 -46.59 3.67 -33.02
C LYS A 489 -46.08 4.92 -33.72
N LYS A 490 -45.79 5.98 -32.95
CA LYS A 490 -45.24 7.22 -33.50
C LYS A 490 -43.81 7.02 -34.06
N ALA A 491 -43.01 6.16 -33.44
CA ALA A 491 -41.67 5.80 -33.93
C ALA A 491 -41.70 4.82 -35.11
N GLY A 492 -42.86 4.36 -35.56
CA GLY A 492 -43.01 3.45 -36.72
C GLY A 492 -42.62 2.01 -36.44
N LEU A 493 -42.44 1.61 -35.19
CA LEU A 493 -41.96 0.27 -34.82
C LEU A 493 -43.04 -0.81 -34.92
N VAL A 494 -44.31 -0.43 -34.81
CA VAL A 494 -45.46 -1.35 -34.78
C VAL A 494 -46.59 -0.85 -35.69
N LEU A 495 -46.23 -0.38 -36.89
CA LEU A 495 -47.17 0.06 -37.90
C LEU A 495 -48.05 -1.10 -38.33
N ASN A 496 -49.38 -0.86 -38.41
CA ASN A 496 -50.38 -1.82 -38.87
C ASN A 496 -50.65 -3.04 -37.96
N LEU A 497 -50.17 -3.06 -36.71
CA LEU A 497 -50.50 -4.12 -35.77
C LEU A 497 -51.62 -3.68 -34.82
N SER A 498 -52.54 -4.60 -34.46
CA SER A 498 -53.51 -4.35 -33.39
C SER A 498 -52.80 -4.32 -32.02
N ASP A 499 -53.38 -3.58 -31.07
CA ASP A 499 -52.82 -3.46 -29.73
C ASP A 499 -52.62 -4.83 -29.06
N GLU A 500 -53.54 -5.77 -29.28
CA GLU A 500 -53.44 -7.12 -28.76
C GLU A 500 -52.32 -7.93 -29.37
N MET A 501 -52.02 -7.78 -30.67
CA MET A 501 -50.90 -8.40 -31.33
C MET A 501 -49.57 -7.84 -30.83
N VAL A 502 -49.48 -6.53 -30.63
CA VAL A 502 -48.28 -5.88 -30.05
C VAL A 502 -48.01 -6.38 -28.63
N VAL A 503 -49.03 -6.50 -27.80
CA VAL A 503 -48.89 -7.04 -26.43
C VAL A 503 -48.36 -8.48 -26.51
N SER A 504 -48.93 -9.32 -27.40
CA SER A 504 -48.49 -10.71 -27.58
C SER A 504 -47.04 -10.81 -28.03
N ILE A 505 -46.61 -10.02 -29.01
CA ILE A 505 -45.24 -9.99 -29.53
C ILE A 505 -44.27 -9.52 -28.43
N CYS A 506 -44.59 -8.44 -27.72
CA CYS A 506 -43.71 -7.93 -26.65
C CYS A 506 -43.54 -8.92 -25.50
N LEU A 507 -44.58 -9.66 -25.14
CA LEU A 507 -44.50 -10.69 -24.10
C LEU A 507 -43.74 -11.94 -24.55
N SER A 508 -43.88 -12.37 -25.81
CA SER A 508 -43.13 -13.53 -26.35
C SER A 508 -41.63 -13.23 -26.49
N GLU A 509 -41.26 -12.08 -27.05
CA GLU A 509 -39.86 -11.68 -27.14
C GLU A 509 -39.17 -11.48 -25.77
N ALA A 510 -39.93 -11.03 -24.75
CA ALA A 510 -39.40 -10.92 -23.38
C ALA A 510 -39.07 -12.29 -22.77
N VAL A 511 -39.80 -13.34 -23.14
CA VAL A 511 -39.52 -14.73 -22.69
C VAL A 511 -38.28 -15.28 -23.38
N ASP A 512 -38.13 -15.08 -24.69
CA ASP A 512 -36.99 -15.57 -25.47
C ASP A 512 -35.66 -14.86 -25.05
N LYS A 513 -35.74 -13.57 -24.77
CA LYS A 513 -34.58 -12.81 -24.24
C LYS A 513 -34.12 -13.29 -22.86
N ASN A 514 -35.03 -13.62 -21.97
CA ASN A 514 -34.64 -14.14 -20.64
C ASN A 514 -33.88 -15.49 -20.76
N ALA A 515 -34.16 -16.28 -21.78
CA ALA A 515 -33.44 -17.53 -22.07
C ALA A 515 -32.04 -17.27 -22.71
N MET A 516 -31.92 -16.25 -23.58
CA MET A 516 -30.64 -15.93 -24.26
C MET A 516 -29.71 -15.00 -23.45
N HIS A 517 -30.26 -14.14 -22.58
CA HIS A 517 -29.50 -13.13 -21.82
C HIS A 517 -28.97 -13.62 -20.48
N ALA A 518 -29.12 -14.89 -20.10
CA ALA A 518 -28.44 -15.45 -18.92
C ALA A 518 -26.90 -15.28 -18.95
N LYS A 519 -26.32 -14.91 -20.10
CA LYS A 519 -24.90 -14.66 -20.29
C LYS A 519 -24.50 -13.17 -20.42
N LYS A 520 -25.43 -12.20 -20.40
CA LYS A 520 -25.13 -10.80 -20.82
C LYS A 520 -25.40 -9.71 -19.79
N SER A 521 -25.75 -10.01 -18.56
CA SER A 521 -26.25 -8.99 -17.61
C SER A 521 -25.31 -8.61 -16.47
N ASP A 522 -24.01 -8.56 -16.73
CA ASP A 522 -23.04 -8.12 -15.72
C ASP A 522 -23.37 -6.74 -15.12
N LEU A 523 -23.93 -5.80 -15.90
CA LEU A 523 -24.24 -4.45 -15.41
C LEU A 523 -25.33 -4.44 -14.32
N ALA A 524 -26.40 -5.24 -14.50
CA ALA A 524 -27.47 -5.30 -13.51
C ALA A 524 -26.98 -5.89 -12.18
N GLU A 525 -26.12 -6.90 -12.22
CA GLU A 525 -25.51 -7.49 -11.04
C GLU A 525 -24.61 -6.48 -10.31
N PHE A 526 -23.81 -5.73 -11.06
CA PHE A 526 -23.01 -4.64 -10.47
C PHE A 526 -23.87 -3.55 -9.84
N LEU A 527 -25.02 -3.21 -10.45
CA LEU A 527 -25.95 -2.24 -9.87
C LEU A 527 -26.59 -2.77 -8.59
N VAL A 528 -27.03 -4.04 -8.56
CA VAL A 528 -27.55 -4.67 -7.33
C VAL A 528 -26.51 -4.63 -6.23
N ARG A 529 -25.28 -5.03 -6.54
CA ARG A 529 -24.16 -5.02 -5.58
C ARG A 529 -23.86 -3.60 -5.08
N GLU A 530 -23.77 -2.63 -5.98
CA GLU A 530 -23.55 -1.23 -5.59
C GLU A 530 -24.69 -0.66 -4.76
N MET A 531 -25.93 -1.11 -4.97
CA MET A 531 -27.08 -0.67 -4.15
C MET A 531 -27.08 -1.31 -2.77
N SER A 532 -26.60 -2.56 -2.63
CA SER A 532 -26.48 -3.23 -1.33
C SER A 532 -25.24 -2.79 -0.54
N GLU A 533 -24.18 -2.35 -1.23
CA GLU A 533 -23.00 -1.79 -0.55
C GLU A 533 -23.36 -0.40 0.01
N GLU A 534 -23.63 -0.31 1.29
CA GLU A 534 -23.60 0.97 2.02
C GLU A 534 -22.15 1.46 2.02
N ASN A 535 -21.94 2.71 1.59
CA ASN A 535 -20.59 3.29 1.65
C ASN A 535 -20.13 3.28 3.12
N ALA A 536 -19.17 2.44 3.45
CA ALA A 536 -18.64 2.29 4.81
C ALA A 536 -18.12 3.63 5.40
N VAL A 537 -17.75 4.59 4.54
CA VAL A 537 -17.27 5.91 4.93
C VAL A 537 -18.10 6.99 4.20
N PRO A 538 -18.79 7.89 4.94
CA PRO A 538 -19.55 8.98 4.32
C PRO A 538 -18.67 9.91 3.49
N PRO A 539 -19.13 10.43 2.33
CA PRO A 539 -18.35 11.35 1.48
C PRO A 539 -17.80 12.58 2.22
N MET A 540 -18.55 13.12 3.18
CA MET A 540 -18.12 14.26 3.99
C MET A 540 -16.82 14.00 4.76
N VAL A 541 -16.52 12.77 5.13
CA VAL A 541 -15.24 12.42 5.79
C VAL A 541 -14.05 12.72 4.87
N TYR A 542 -14.18 12.40 3.58
CA TYR A 542 -13.14 12.70 2.58
C TYR A 542 -12.96 14.21 2.39
N GLU A 543 -14.04 15.00 2.41
CA GLU A 543 -13.99 16.46 2.30
C GLU A 543 -13.29 17.08 3.52
N PHE A 544 -13.66 16.64 4.74
CA PHE A 544 -12.98 17.09 5.97
C PHE A 544 -11.51 16.70 5.97
N ASN A 545 -11.17 15.46 5.61
CA ASN A 545 -9.79 14.99 5.55
C ASN A 545 -8.97 15.74 4.49
N SER A 546 -9.56 16.05 3.34
CA SER A 546 -8.93 16.86 2.29
C SER A 546 -8.67 18.29 2.77
N SER A 547 -9.63 18.91 3.45
CA SER A 547 -9.48 20.25 4.02
C SER A 547 -8.39 20.30 5.12
N ILE A 548 -8.41 19.32 6.04
CA ILE A 548 -7.39 19.18 7.09
C ILE A 548 -6.00 18.99 6.46
N TYR A 549 -5.89 18.11 5.46
CA TYR A 549 -4.64 17.90 4.73
C TYR A 549 -4.13 19.17 4.06
N PHE A 550 -5.01 19.91 3.38
CA PHE A 550 -4.68 21.19 2.74
C PHE A 550 -4.14 22.20 3.75
N PHE A 551 -4.86 22.42 4.87
CA PHE A 551 -4.42 23.35 5.90
C PHE A 551 -3.09 22.92 6.54
N CYS A 552 -2.90 21.64 6.83
CA CYS A 552 -1.64 21.11 7.35
C CYS A 552 -0.48 21.32 6.37
N LYS A 553 -0.71 21.07 5.07
CA LYS A 553 0.28 21.30 4.03
C LYS A 553 0.62 22.77 3.85
N ALA A 554 -0.36 23.66 4.01
CA ALA A 554 -0.18 25.12 4.02
C ALA A 554 0.40 25.67 5.35
N LYS A 555 0.77 24.80 6.31
CA LYS A 555 1.23 25.18 7.66
C LYS A 555 0.22 25.96 8.50
N MET A 556 -1.06 25.87 8.13
CA MET A 556 -2.19 26.50 8.83
C MET A 556 -2.83 25.51 9.82
N VAL A 557 -2.05 25.04 10.78
CA VAL A 557 -2.48 23.95 11.69
C VAL A 557 -3.65 24.33 12.61
N GLU A 558 -3.84 25.61 12.92
CA GLU A 558 -4.99 26.07 13.70
C GLU A 558 -6.30 25.90 12.92
N ASP A 559 -6.31 26.19 11.63
CA ASP A 559 -7.50 25.99 10.79
C ASP A 559 -7.75 24.51 10.53
N ALA A 560 -6.71 23.70 10.42
CA ALA A 560 -6.82 22.25 10.42
C ALA A 560 -7.49 21.74 11.71
N LEU A 561 -7.08 22.26 12.88
CA LEU A 561 -7.66 21.88 14.16
C LEU A 561 -9.12 22.35 14.30
N LYS A 562 -9.46 23.56 13.84
CA LYS A 562 -10.85 24.05 13.82
C LYS A 562 -11.71 23.11 12.94
N THR A 563 -11.19 22.73 11.77
CA THR A 563 -11.88 21.81 10.86
C THR A 563 -12.10 20.44 11.51
N TYR A 564 -11.07 19.90 12.19
CA TYR A 564 -11.18 18.66 12.95
C TYR A 564 -12.23 18.73 14.05
N ARG A 565 -12.27 19.80 14.84
CA ARG A 565 -13.25 19.99 15.94
C ARG A 565 -14.69 20.05 15.45
N ARG A 566 -14.93 20.49 14.22
CA ARG A 566 -16.26 20.49 13.60
C ARG A 566 -16.78 19.09 13.23
N MET A 567 -15.89 18.10 13.07
CA MET A 567 -16.31 16.72 12.72
C MET A 567 -17.28 16.12 13.76
N PRO A 568 -16.94 16.11 15.07
CA PRO A 568 -17.88 15.61 16.10
C PRO A 568 -19.18 16.43 16.19
N GLU A 569 -19.11 17.75 16.00
CA GLU A 569 -20.30 18.62 15.98
C GLU A 569 -21.28 18.20 14.88
N MET A 570 -20.76 17.77 13.74
CA MET A 570 -21.54 17.26 12.61
C MET A 570 -21.80 15.73 12.69
N LYS A 571 -21.50 15.08 13.82
CA LYS A 571 -21.61 13.63 14.03
C LYS A 571 -20.78 12.80 13.05
N ILE A 572 -19.67 13.35 12.59
CA ILE A 572 -18.73 12.68 11.70
C ILE A 572 -17.61 12.09 12.55
N GLN A 573 -17.35 10.78 12.40
CA GLN A 573 -16.27 10.11 13.12
C GLN A 573 -14.92 10.36 12.41
N PRO A 574 -13.88 10.80 13.15
CA PRO A 574 -12.53 10.90 12.62
C PRO A 574 -11.98 9.52 12.25
N THR A 575 -11.24 9.46 11.16
CA THR A 575 -10.58 8.24 10.68
C THR A 575 -9.09 8.27 10.97
N VAL A 576 -8.42 7.13 10.75
CA VAL A 576 -6.94 7.06 10.80
C VAL A 576 -6.32 8.15 9.93
N GLN A 577 -6.88 8.41 8.74
CA GLN A 577 -6.38 9.45 7.83
C GLN A 577 -6.52 10.86 8.41
N THR A 578 -7.59 11.14 9.16
CA THR A 578 -7.76 12.42 9.88
C THR A 578 -6.58 12.67 10.82
N PHE A 579 -6.26 11.67 11.64
CA PHE A 579 -5.15 11.76 12.59
C PHE A 579 -3.79 11.76 11.92
N CYS A 580 -3.59 10.99 10.84
CA CYS A 580 -2.36 11.06 10.04
C CYS A 580 -2.10 12.48 9.54
N ASN A 581 -3.11 13.14 8.98
CA ASN A 581 -2.98 14.49 8.45
C ASN A 581 -2.65 15.52 9.55
N LEU A 582 -3.31 15.44 10.71
CA LEU A 582 -3.03 16.33 11.85
C LEU A 582 -1.62 16.13 12.41
N VAL A 583 -1.23 14.88 12.67
CA VAL A 583 0.11 14.57 13.18
C VAL A 583 1.19 15.01 12.19
N TYR A 584 0.95 14.83 10.88
CA TYR A 584 1.82 15.31 9.83
C TYR A 584 1.98 16.85 9.86
N GLY A 585 0.86 17.59 9.97
CA GLY A 585 0.87 19.05 10.06
C GLY A 585 1.67 19.55 11.26
N TYR A 586 1.38 19.05 12.45
CA TYR A 586 2.11 19.41 13.67
C TYR A 586 3.58 18.99 13.63
N SER A 587 3.89 17.81 13.08
CA SER A 587 5.27 17.33 12.91
C SER A 587 6.08 18.23 11.99
N SER A 588 5.49 18.76 10.92
CA SER A 588 6.15 19.67 9.97
C SER A 588 6.56 21.01 10.58
N LEU A 589 5.92 21.40 11.68
CA LEU A 589 6.19 22.60 12.46
C LEU A 589 6.92 22.32 13.79
N GLU A 590 7.35 21.07 14.02
CA GLU A 590 8.00 20.62 15.26
C GLU A 590 7.16 20.84 16.54
N MET A 591 5.84 20.93 16.39
CA MET A 591 4.88 21.14 17.48
C MET A 591 4.56 19.83 18.20
N TYR A 592 5.56 19.19 18.76
CA TYR A 592 5.44 17.84 19.36
C TYR A 592 4.50 17.79 20.58
N ARG A 593 4.34 18.91 21.31
CA ARG A 593 3.41 19.02 22.42
C ARG A 593 1.97 18.82 21.97
N ASP A 594 1.60 19.42 20.85
CA ASP A 594 0.22 19.35 20.33
C ASP A 594 -0.10 17.95 19.84
N ILE A 595 0.90 17.22 19.33
CA ILE A 595 0.76 15.80 18.99
C ILE A 595 0.38 14.97 20.24
N THR A 596 0.85 15.34 21.45
CA THR A 596 0.44 14.63 22.68
C THR A 596 -1.04 14.83 22.99
N ILE A 597 -1.64 15.96 22.62
CA ILE A 597 -3.07 16.25 22.77
C ILE A 597 -3.86 15.39 21.79
N ILE A 598 -3.43 15.37 20.51
CA ILE A 598 -4.04 14.54 19.47
C ILE A 598 -3.98 13.06 19.85
N TRP A 599 -2.88 12.59 20.44
CA TRP A 599 -2.76 11.23 20.97
C TRP A 599 -3.81 10.92 22.05
N GLY A 600 -4.11 11.89 22.92
CA GLY A 600 -5.20 11.76 23.89
C GLY A 600 -6.58 11.57 23.23
N ASP A 601 -6.85 12.31 22.15
CA ASP A 601 -8.08 12.17 21.36
C ASP A 601 -8.13 10.81 20.65
N MET A 602 -7.01 10.37 20.10
CA MET A 602 -6.89 9.04 19.47
C MET A 602 -7.21 7.92 20.47
N LYS A 603 -6.65 7.98 21.70
CA LYS A 603 -6.91 6.96 22.72
C LYS A 603 -8.40 6.87 23.04
N ARG A 604 -9.10 8.01 23.20
CA ARG A 604 -10.54 8.01 23.43
C ARG A 604 -11.34 7.35 22.30
N ASN A 605 -10.92 7.58 21.04
CA ASN A 605 -11.55 6.93 19.89
C ASN A 605 -11.20 5.43 19.79
N MET A 606 -10.02 5.02 20.24
CA MET A 606 -9.63 3.60 20.33
C MET A 606 -10.43 2.87 21.42
N GLU A 607 -10.56 3.47 22.61
CA GLU A 607 -11.33 2.94 23.74
C GLU A 607 -12.83 2.78 23.39
N SER A 608 -13.37 3.67 22.56
CA SER A 608 -14.77 3.58 22.05
C SER A 608 -14.91 2.56 20.90
N GLY A 609 -13.84 1.89 20.46
CA GLY A 609 -13.87 0.93 19.35
C GLY A 609 -13.97 1.56 17.95
N ASN A 610 -13.93 2.88 17.84
CA ASN A 610 -14.11 3.60 16.57
C ASN A 610 -12.84 3.73 15.75
N LEU A 611 -11.67 3.46 16.34
CA LEU A 611 -10.37 3.68 15.70
C LEU A 611 -9.41 2.52 15.98
N VAL A 612 -8.84 1.97 14.92
CA VAL A 612 -7.69 1.05 14.98
C VAL A 612 -6.48 1.75 14.37
N VAL A 613 -5.45 1.96 15.18
CA VAL A 613 -4.24 2.68 14.73
C VAL A 613 -3.35 1.74 13.94
N SER A 614 -2.97 2.15 12.74
CA SER A 614 -2.07 1.39 11.87
C SER A 614 -0.61 1.45 12.36
N ARG A 615 0.23 0.51 11.90
CA ARG A 615 1.65 0.46 12.23
C ARG A 615 2.38 1.75 11.83
N ASP A 616 2.16 2.25 10.63
CA ASP A 616 2.82 3.44 10.09
C ASP A 616 2.44 4.70 10.87
N LEU A 617 1.21 4.84 11.34
CA LEU A 617 0.84 5.94 12.23
C LEU A 617 1.46 5.79 13.62
N SER A 618 1.47 4.57 14.18
CA SER A 618 2.13 4.29 15.47
C SER A 618 3.63 4.63 15.43
N GLU A 619 4.32 4.22 14.35
CA GLU A 619 5.72 4.58 14.13
C GLU A 619 5.93 6.09 14.07
N PHE A 620 5.07 6.78 13.31
CA PHE A 620 5.18 8.22 13.15
C PHE A 620 4.96 8.97 14.47
N LEU A 621 3.99 8.53 15.27
CA LEU A 621 3.77 9.04 16.63
C LEU A 621 4.99 8.80 17.51
N LEU A 622 5.53 7.57 17.51
CA LEU A 622 6.69 7.21 18.32
C LEU A 622 7.90 8.08 17.98
N LEU A 623 8.18 8.29 16.69
CA LEU A 623 9.26 9.17 16.23
C LEU A 623 9.07 10.62 16.67
N ASN A 624 7.86 11.16 16.56
CA ASN A 624 7.56 12.53 16.98
C ASN A 624 7.67 12.71 18.49
N PHE A 625 7.17 11.76 19.28
CA PHE A 625 7.33 11.79 20.74
C PHE A 625 8.79 11.64 21.14
N LEU A 626 9.57 10.82 20.44
CA LEU A 626 10.99 10.67 20.66
C LEU A 626 11.74 11.99 20.37
N ARG A 627 11.44 12.65 19.25
CA ARG A 627 11.99 13.95 18.87
C ARG A 627 11.66 15.03 19.88
N GLY A 628 10.43 15.09 20.34
CA GLY A 628 9.98 16.02 21.38
C GLY A 628 10.45 15.68 22.79
N GLY A 629 11.04 14.50 23.02
CA GLY A 629 11.50 14.05 24.35
C GLY A 629 10.37 13.66 25.31
N TYR A 630 9.19 13.27 24.78
CA TYR A 630 8.02 12.83 25.56
C TYR A 630 8.07 11.32 25.81
N PHE A 631 9.04 10.86 26.63
CA PHE A 631 9.34 9.44 26.83
C PHE A 631 8.19 8.64 27.45
N GLU A 632 7.33 9.25 28.24
CA GLU A 632 6.10 8.61 28.72
C GLU A 632 5.23 8.19 27.54
N ARG A 633 4.97 9.09 26.60
CA ARG A 633 4.17 8.81 25.39
C ARG A 633 4.85 7.82 24.45
N VAL A 634 6.19 7.87 24.36
CA VAL A 634 6.98 6.87 23.65
C VAL A 634 6.69 5.48 24.19
N MET A 635 6.70 5.30 25.52
CA MET A 635 6.46 3.99 26.14
C MET A 635 5.00 3.54 26.01
N GLU A 636 4.03 4.44 26.02
CA GLU A 636 2.62 4.14 25.73
C GLU A 636 2.45 3.57 24.32
N VAL A 637 3.02 4.23 23.31
CA VAL A 637 2.95 3.77 21.92
C VAL A 637 3.65 2.42 21.75
N ILE A 638 4.82 2.24 22.38
CA ILE A 638 5.53 0.94 22.38
C ILE A 638 4.65 -0.17 23.01
N GLY A 639 3.95 0.13 24.10
CA GLY A 639 2.99 -0.78 24.73
C GLY A 639 1.93 -1.22 23.74
N TYR A 640 1.26 -0.24 23.11
CA TYR A 640 0.24 -0.49 22.08
C TYR A 640 0.76 -1.34 20.91
N MET A 641 1.95 -1.00 20.38
CA MET A 641 2.55 -1.76 19.27
C MET A 641 2.87 -3.22 19.66
N LYS A 642 3.26 -3.46 20.92
CA LYS A 642 3.50 -4.83 21.42
C LYS A 642 2.20 -5.62 21.57
N GLU A 643 1.15 -5.02 22.13
CA GLU A 643 -0.17 -5.65 22.30
C GLU A 643 -0.75 -6.09 20.97
N HIS A 644 -0.50 -5.31 19.90
CA HIS A 644 -0.97 -5.62 18.55
C HIS A 644 0.08 -6.35 17.69
N SER A 645 1.12 -6.93 18.31
CA SER A 645 2.18 -7.68 17.62
C SER A 645 2.82 -6.96 16.44
N MET A 646 2.88 -5.61 16.50
CA MET A 646 3.48 -4.79 15.45
C MET A 646 5.01 -4.87 15.52
N TYR A 647 5.66 -5.13 14.39
CA TYR A 647 7.11 -5.09 14.31
C TYR A 647 7.61 -3.66 14.56
N THR A 648 8.71 -3.54 15.32
CA THR A 648 9.34 -2.25 15.66
C THR A 648 10.81 -2.24 15.21
N ASP A 649 11.17 -1.27 14.40
CA ASP A 649 12.54 -1.08 13.92
C ASP A 649 13.41 -0.38 14.99
N LYS A 650 13.82 -1.14 16.01
CA LYS A 650 14.58 -0.64 17.16
C LYS A 650 15.86 0.08 16.75
N TRP A 651 16.49 -0.31 15.64
CA TRP A 651 17.69 0.34 15.15
C TRP A 651 17.44 1.81 14.80
N MET A 652 16.35 2.09 14.10
CA MET A 652 15.96 3.46 13.74
C MET A 652 15.72 4.32 14.97
N TYR A 653 14.98 3.82 15.96
CA TYR A 653 14.70 4.55 17.19
C TYR A 653 15.96 4.75 18.05
N LYS A 654 16.86 3.76 18.08
CA LYS A 654 18.19 3.88 18.72
C LYS A 654 19.02 4.98 18.08
N SER A 655 19.08 5.01 16.76
CA SER A 655 19.82 6.02 15.99
C SER A 655 19.27 7.42 16.28
N GLU A 656 17.95 7.61 16.21
CA GLU A 656 17.30 8.91 16.48
C GLU A 656 17.49 9.36 17.93
N PHE A 657 17.40 8.44 18.90
CA PHE A 657 17.69 8.74 20.31
C PHE A 657 19.13 9.19 20.52
N LEU A 658 20.11 8.50 19.94
CA LEU A 658 21.52 8.86 20.07
C LEU A 658 21.83 10.20 19.40
N LYS A 659 21.17 10.52 18.30
CA LYS A 659 21.29 11.81 17.61
C LYS A 659 20.81 12.97 18.48
N LEU A 660 19.63 12.83 19.11
CA LEU A 660 18.97 13.94 19.80
C LEU A 660 19.18 13.97 21.32
N HIS A 661 19.31 12.80 21.96
CA HIS A 661 19.22 12.65 23.41
C HIS A 661 20.43 11.92 24.02
N LYS A 662 21.58 11.85 23.32
CA LYS A 662 22.79 11.14 23.76
C LYS A 662 23.18 11.45 25.22
N ASN A 663 23.11 12.69 25.62
CA ASN A 663 23.53 13.13 26.96
C ASN A 663 22.37 13.20 27.96
N LEU A 664 21.12 13.10 27.56
CA LEU A 664 19.95 13.31 28.41
C LEU A 664 19.96 12.41 29.64
N TYR A 665 20.29 11.12 29.47
CA TYR A 665 20.33 10.16 30.58
C TYR A 665 21.39 10.56 31.64
N ARG A 666 22.58 10.95 31.18
CA ARG A 666 23.68 11.37 32.08
C ARG A 666 23.28 12.64 32.83
N THR A 667 22.69 13.61 32.16
CA THR A 667 22.23 14.88 32.76
C THR A 667 21.15 14.64 33.80
N LEU A 668 20.13 13.82 33.47
CA LEU A 668 19.06 13.47 34.41
C LEU A 668 19.57 12.64 35.62
N LYS A 669 20.58 11.79 35.42
CA LYS A 669 21.17 11.00 36.50
C LYS A 669 22.05 11.84 37.42
N ALA A 670 22.77 12.82 36.89
CA ALA A 670 23.71 13.69 37.64
C ALA A 670 23.00 14.81 38.46
N SER A 671 21.74 15.12 38.14
CA SER A 671 20.98 16.15 38.87
C SER A 671 20.77 15.74 40.34
N LYS A 672 21.31 16.54 41.28
CA LYS A 672 21.22 16.28 42.73
C LYS A 672 19.85 16.55 43.32
N ALA A 673 19.12 17.55 42.80
CA ALA A 673 17.74 17.86 43.22
C ALA A 673 16.78 17.45 42.10
N LYS A 674 16.08 16.34 42.27
CA LYS A 674 15.10 15.85 41.28
C LYS A 674 13.70 16.19 41.73
N THR A 675 12.95 16.84 40.88
CA THR A 675 11.50 16.90 41.02
C THR A 675 10.88 15.54 40.67
N ASP A 676 9.67 15.28 41.16
CA ASP A 676 8.94 14.03 40.83
C ASP A 676 8.79 13.84 39.30
N ALA A 677 8.58 14.95 38.57
CA ALA A 677 8.52 14.92 37.11
C ALA A 677 9.85 14.50 36.47
N GLN A 678 10.96 14.96 37.00
CA GLN A 678 12.30 14.57 36.50
C GLN A 678 12.62 13.11 36.86
N SER A 679 12.18 12.64 38.02
CA SER A 679 12.32 11.25 38.43
C SER A 679 11.55 10.31 37.51
N LYS A 680 10.28 10.59 37.26
CA LYS A 680 9.45 9.84 36.29
C LYS A 680 10.05 9.87 34.88
N ARG A 681 10.53 11.04 34.42
CA ARG A 681 11.17 11.14 33.10
C ARG A 681 12.43 10.27 33.04
N LEU A 682 13.24 10.21 34.09
CA LEU A 682 14.42 9.34 34.15
C LEU A 682 14.04 7.86 34.04
N GLU A 683 12.96 7.43 34.71
CA GLU A 683 12.45 6.06 34.62
C GLU A 683 12.04 5.69 33.21
N TYR A 684 11.27 6.54 32.54
CA TYR A 684 10.86 6.30 31.15
C TYR A 684 12.04 6.30 30.18
N VAL A 685 13.02 7.21 30.35
CA VAL A 685 14.26 7.20 29.54
C VAL A 685 15.05 5.92 29.79
N LYS A 686 15.13 5.42 31.01
CA LYS A 686 15.80 4.15 31.36
C LYS A 686 15.07 2.96 30.72
N ALA A 687 13.74 2.94 30.79
CA ALA A 687 12.91 1.91 30.18
C ALA A 687 13.09 1.89 28.64
N PHE A 688 13.08 3.06 28.00
CA PHE A 688 13.32 3.18 26.56
C PHE A 688 14.72 2.68 26.17
N ARG A 689 15.78 3.10 26.90
CA ARG A 689 17.17 2.65 26.64
C ARG A 689 17.27 1.13 26.70
N LYS A 690 16.71 0.51 27.75
CA LYS A 690 16.65 -0.95 27.88
C LYS A 690 15.93 -1.59 26.70
N TRP A 691 14.81 -1.00 26.27
CA TRP A 691 14.01 -1.53 25.16
C TRP A 691 14.76 -1.50 23.80
N VAL A 692 15.52 -0.42 23.52
CA VAL A 692 16.31 -0.31 22.26
C VAL A 692 17.69 -0.97 22.35
N GLY A 693 18.08 -1.55 23.50
CA GLY A 693 19.41 -2.15 23.70
C GLY A 693 20.53 -1.12 23.78
N ILE A 694 20.35 -0.09 24.61
CA ILE A 694 21.40 0.87 25.01
C ILE A 694 21.67 0.63 26.50
N ASP A 695 22.84 0.16 26.85
CA ASP A 695 23.30 -0.06 28.24
C ASP A 695 23.68 1.23 28.95
#